data_562867403cd37ffd0cdad477aa309a12
#
_entry.id   562867403cd37ffd0cdad477aa309a12
#
_cell.length_a   1.000
_cell.length_b   1.000
_cell.length_c   1.000
_cell.angle_alpha   90.00
_cell.angle_beta   90.00
_cell.angle_gamma   90.00
#
_symmetry.space_group_name_H-M   'P 1'
#
loop_
_entity.id
_entity.type
_entity.pdbx_description
1 polymer ?
#
loop_
_entity_poly.entity_id
_entity_poly.type
_entity_poly.pdbx_seq_one_letter_code
_entity_poly.pdbx_strand_id
1 'polypeptide(L)'
;MKSLAHPLLQGPPLEERAYQRNVAAACLRESTLAVLPTGLGKTVIALHVMLERLEMGRVLMMAPTRPLAEQHADFLARSLDVRVELLTGSVSPAKREPLWQAAQVVVATPQVVEKDLIRGAAKLADFALVVFDEAHRAVGNYAYVFIAERYDETARQPLVLGMTASPGSTRAAVVEVCTNLRITAIEKRDDRDPDVAPYIQPVQTRWVKVPLPASAARIRKDLRKLQDRLCGQLHLAGLLTRPRKVSTTMLLEAGRKLQARLRAAGRDVPRQVYNLLSVQAMALKVAHALLTVETQGPTQFLDYAARMRKSSKSRATKWLLQKPEWKQAIIDAARSSDEHPKLERLDELVAQELAAGVGRIIVFAEIRNTASLMVERLSKLPAARPVRFVGQGSREGDPGMTQKVQKATLEQFRAGDYNILVATSVGEEGLDIPATAVVIFYEPVPSAIRLIQRRGRTGRDRPGKVYVLITTDTRDEAAYWSSRSKEMQMQSLFGGGRMEIKLPSRAELGGGSPGRDAPPVARGQTRLGDAPRVPLQSDTTAEATPAAEEVRLQVDHREFPSGVARELAQRGVTVAPTQLPVGDYLIDGRVGVERKTGADFVGSMLDGSLFRQVKALKQQFRRPLLILEGDDLYTCFLYTFDAADDMQ
;
A
#
# COMPACT_ATOMS: atom_id res chain seq x y z
N MET A 1 6.32 13.18 -38.21
CA MET A 1 6.61 12.40 -37.00
C MET A 1 6.96 10.98 -37.42
N LYS A 2 8.03 10.38 -36.86
CA LYS A 2 8.34 8.98 -37.14
C LYS A 2 7.34 8.11 -36.39
N SER A 3 6.80 7.11 -37.06
CA SER A 3 5.94 6.10 -36.46
C SER A 3 6.76 4.88 -36.09
N LEU A 4 6.47 4.27 -34.96
CA LEU A 4 7.03 3.00 -34.56
C LEU A 4 6.61 1.94 -35.58
N ALA A 5 7.56 1.22 -36.17
CA ALA A 5 7.34 0.18 -37.16
C ALA A 5 7.98 -1.13 -36.69
N HIS A 6 7.20 -2.20 -36.59
CA HIS A 6 7.66 -3.55 -36.26
C HIS A 6 6.65 -4.57 -36.80
N PRO A 7 7.08 -5.77 -37.28
CA PRO A 7 6.16 -6.78 -37.83
C PRO A 7 5.04 -7.22 -36.90
N LEU A 8 5.29 -7.23 -35.59
CA LEU A 8 4.31 -7.60 -34.56
C LEU A 8 3.39 -6.45 -34.12
N LEU A 9 3.52 -5.25 -34.71
CA LEU A 9 2.65 -4.12 -34.40
C LEU A 9 1.38 -4.16 -35.24
N GLN A 10 0.26 -3.87 -34.58
CA GLN A 10 -1.03 -3.66 -35.23
C GLN A 10 -1.73 -2.39 -34.69
N GLY A 11 -2.84 -2.02 -35.28
CA GLY A 11 -3.66 -0.88 -34.84
C GLY A 11 -3.15 0.48 -35.34
N PRO A 12 -3.58 1.58 -34.69
CA PRO A 12 -3.20 2.92 -35.13
C PRO A 12 -1.70 3.18 -34.94
N PRO A 13 -1.06 3.95 -35.84
CA PRO A 13 0.35 4.24 -35.76
C PRO A 13 0.70 4.94 -34.45
N LEU A 14 1.70 4.43 -33.74
CA LEU A 14 2.22 5.03 -32.51
C LEU A 14 3.36 6.00 -32.83
N GLU A 15 3.30 7.21 -32.30
CA GLU A 15 4.38 8.18 -32.42
C GLU A 15 5.64 7.67 -31.72
N GLU A 16 6.75 7.58 -32.45
CA GLU A 16 8.05 7.23 -31.91
C GLU A 16 8.71 8.46 -31.31
N ARG A 17 8.85 8.51 -29.99
CA ARG A 17 9.56 9.58 -29.27
C ARG A 17 11.01 9.17 -28.99
N ALA A 18 11.95 10.07 -29.25
CA ALA A 18 13.38 9.78 -29.12
C ALA A 18 13.78 9.23 -27.74
N TYR A 19 13.27 9.84 -26.66
CA TYR A 19 13.56 9.36 -25.30
C TYR A 19 13.02 7.95 -25.04
N GLN A 20 11.85 7.58 -25.58
CA GLN A 20 11.25 6.25 -25.40
C GLN A 20 12.14 5.19 -26.03
N ARG A 21 12.60 5.43 -27.26
CA ARG A 21 13.55 4.57 -27.94
C ARG A 21 14.88 4.46 -27.20
N ASN A 22 15.45 5.58 -26.73
CA ASN A 22 16.72 5.61 -26.01
C ASN A 22 16.64 4.82 -24.70
N VAL A 23 15.57 5.00 -23.93
CA VAL A 23 15.33 4.26 -22.69
C VAL A 23 15.10 2.77 -22.98
N ALA A 24 14.29 2.42 -23.98
CA ALA A 24 14.07 1.04 -24.38
C ALA A 24 15.37 0.34 -24.81
N ALA A 25 16.21 1.01 -25.60
CA ALA A 25 17.53 0.49 -26.00
C ALA A 25 18.47 0.26 -24.79
N ALA A 26 18.38 1.09 -23.75
CA ALA A 26 19.10 0.85 -22.50
C ALA A 26 18.55 -0.38 -21.75
N CYS A 27 17.22 -0.52 -21.68
CA CYS A 27 16.54 -1.63 -21.03
C CYS A 27 16.74 -2.99 -21.72
N LEU A 28 17.06 -3.01 -23.01
CA LEU A 28 17.36 -4.24 -23.74
C LEU A 28 18.76 -4.80 -23.44
N ARG A 29 19.68 -3.98 -22.94
CA ARG A 29 21.06 -4.40 -22.65
C ARG A 29 21.19 -5.17 -21.35
N GLU A 30 20.41 -4.79 -20.34
CA GLU A 30 20.44 -5.39 -19.01
C GLU A 30 19.17 -5.05 -18.22
N SER A 31 18.93 -5.79 -17.13
CA SER A 31 17.80 -5.55 -16.22
C SER A 31 17.83 -4.13 -15.67
N THR A 32 16.81 -3.33 -15.97
CA THR A 32 16.85 -1.88 -15.77
C THR A 32 15.60 -1.38 -15.04
N LEU A 33 15.81 -0.42 -14.13
CA LEU A 33 14.75 0.40 -13.54
C LEU A 33 14.57 1.68 -14.36
N ALA A 34 13.50 1.76 -15.13
CA ALA A 34 13.12 2.95 -15.88
C ALA A 34 12.36 3.93 -14.98
N VAL A 35 12.97 5.07 -14.69
CA VAL A 35 12.42 6.12 -13.82
C VAL A 35 12.02 7.32 -14.69
N LEU A 36 10.70 7.48 -14.91
CA LEU A 36 10.16 8.56 -15.72
C LEU A 36 8.93 9.18 -15.05
N PRO A 37 8.74 10.49 -15.18
CA PRO A 37 7.50 11.18 -14.79
C PRO A 37 6.24 10.47 -15.31
N THR A 38 5.12 10.68 -14.63
CA THR A 38 3.82 10.20 -15.11
C THR A 38 3.43 10.93 -16.40
N GLY A 39 2.80 10.21 -17.35
CA GLY A 39 2.36 10.80 -18.61
C GLY A 39 3.37 10.70 -19.76
N LEU A 40 4.61 10.26 -19.51
CA LEU A 40 5.64 10.06 -20.55
C LEU A 40 5.56 8.70 -21.27
N GLY A 41 4.44 8.01 -21.18
CA GLY A 41 4.22 6.78 -21.94
C GLY A 41 5.15 5.62 -21.53
N LYS A 42 5.34 5.37 -20.23
CA LYS A 42 6.09 4.20 -19.73
C LYS A 42 5.66 2.88 -20.38
N THR A 43 4.34 2.73 -20.63
CA THR A 43 3.80 1.56 -21.31
C THR A 43 4.30 1.42 -22.75
N VAL A 44 4.54 2.54 -23.46
CA VAL A 44 5.12 2.53 -24.80
C VAL A 44 6.60 2.10 -24.76
N ILE A 45 7.35 2.53 -23.72
CA ILE A 45 8.73 2.03 -23.51
C ILE A 45 8.71 0.52 -23.28
N ALA A 46 7.81 0.03 -22.43
CA ALA A 46 7.65 -1.41 -22.24
C ALA A 46 7.30 -2.13 -23.55
N LEU A 47 6.42 -1.55 -24.38
CA LEU A 47 6.08 -2.08 -25.69
C LEU A 47 7.32 -2.21 -26.62
N HIS A 48 8.18 -1.18 -26.68
CA HIS A 48 9.43 -1.27 -27.44
C HIS A 48 10.32 -2.44 -26.98
N VAL A 49 10.48 -2.62 -25.66
CA VAL A 49 11.27 -3.73 -25.11
C VAL A 49 10.58 -5.08 -25.37
N MET A 50 9.25 -5.13 -25.29
CA MET A 50 8.47 -6.35 -25.57
C MET A 50 8.63 -6.81 -27.02
N LEU A 51 8.59 -5.90 -27.99
CA LEU A 51 8.70 -6.22 -29.41
C LEU A 51 9.98 -7.02 -29.69
N GLU A 52 11.13 -6.55 -29.20
CA GLU A 52 12.41 -7.23 -29.38
C GLU A 52 12.49 -8.56 -28.60
N ARG A 53 11.89 -8.61 -27.41
CA ARG A 53 11.97 -9.81 -26.54
C ARG A 53 10.98 -10.90 -26.90
N LEU A 54 9.90 -10.57 -27.62
CA LEU A 54 8.92 -11.55 -28.13
C LEU A 54 9.52 -12.52 -29.16
N GLU A 55 10.59 -12.15 -29.86
CA GLU A 55 11.35 -13.06 -30.73
C GLU A 55 12.12 -14.13 -29.95
N MET A 56 12.42 -13.87 -28.68
CA MET A 56 13.23 -14.76 -27.83
C MET A 56 12.37 -15.62 -26.89
N GLY A 57 11.15 -15.23 -26.64
CA GLY A 57 10.25 -15.92 -25.73
C GLY A 57 9.04 -15.11 -25.34
N ARG A 58 8.38 -15.54 -24.30
CA ARG A 58 7.11 -14.95 -23.81
C ARG A 58 7.40 -13.73 -22.92
N VAL A 59 6.38 -12.90 -22.72
CA VAL A 59 6.47 -11.70 -21.89
C VAL A 59 5.42 -11.73 -20.79
N LEU A 60 5.84 -11.39 -19.56
CA LEU A 60 4.97 -11.17 -18.43
C LEU A 60 5.01 -9.70 -18.03
N MET A 61 3.86 -9.04 -18.03
CA MET A 61 3.70 -7.69 -17.48
C MET A 61 2.81 -7.71 -16.25
N MET A 62 3.25 -7.08 -15.17
CA MET A 62 2.46 -7.02 -13.94
C MET A 62 2.15 -5.59 -13.55
N ALA A 63 0.91 -5.39 -13.10
CA ALA A 63 0.45 -4.13 -12.53
C ALA A 63 -0.18 -4.36 -11.16
N PRO A 64 0.04 -3.44 -10.17
CA PRO A 64 -0.33 -3.66 -8.77
C PRO A 64 -1.84 -3.74 -8.53
N THR A 65 -2.65 -3.24 -9.46
CA THR A 65 -4.10 -3.22 -9.33
C THR A 65 -4.76 -3.79 -10.58
N ARG A 66 -5.96 -4.36 -10.41
CA ARG A 66 -6.73 -4.92 -11.51
C ARG A 66 -7.04 -3.88 -12.60
N PRO A 67 -7.50 -2.64 -12.30
CA PRO A 67 -7.76 -1.66 -13.35
C PRO A 67 -6.53 -1.30 -14.19
N LEU A 68 -5.34 -1.21 -13.58
CA LEU A 68 -4.10 -0.99 -14.33
C LEU A 68 -3.75 -2.18 -15.22
N ALA A 69 -3.91 -3.40 -14.71
CA ALA A 69 -3.67 -4.60 -15.50
C ALA A 69 -4.64 -4.67 -16.70
N GLU A 70 -5.94 -4.36 -16.50
CA GLU A 70 -6.92 -4.26 -17.58
C GLU A 70 -6.50 -3.22 -18.62
N GLN A 71 -6.08 -2.02 -18.18
CA GLN A 71 -5.63 -0.94 -19.07
C GLN A 71 -4.41 -1.36 -19.92
N HIS A 72 -3.41 -2.01 -19.29
CA HIS A 72 -2.24 -2.51 -20.01
C HIS A 72 -2.62 -3.63 -20.99
N ALA A 73 -3.46 -4.56 -20.58
CA ALA A 73 -3.92 -5.63 -21.45
C ALA A 73 -4.69 -5.10 -22.69
N ASP A 74 -5.60 -4.15 -22.46
CA ASP A 74 -6.36 -3.50 -23.54
C ASP A 74 -5.47 -2.72 -24.50
N PHE A 75 -4.43 -2.05 -23.98
CA PHE A 75 -3.46 -1.33 -24.81
C PHE A 75 -2.61 -2.31 -25.62
N LEU A 76 -2.04 -3.34 -24.99
CA LEU A 76 -1.19 -4.31 -25.67
C LEU A 76 -1.96 -5.16 -26.69
N ALA A 77 -3.18 -5.58 -26.38
CA ALA A 77 -4.04 -6.33 -27.31
C ALA A 77 -4.41 -5.53 -28.57
N ARG A 78 -4.51 -4.19 -28.45
CA ARG A 78 -4.74 -3.31 -29.61
C ARG A 78 -3.48 -2.98 -30.40
N SER A 79 -2.29 -3.10 -29.77
CA SER A 79 -1.03 -2.69 -30.35
C SER A 79 -0.20 -3.85 -30.89
N LEU A 80 -0.41 -5.07 -30.43
CA LEU A 80 0.39 -6.24 -30.76
C LEU A 80 -0.44 -7.30 -31.52
N ASP A 81 0.12 -7.80 -32.61
CA ASP A 81 -0.44 -8.96 -33.34
C ASP A 81 0.05 -10.27 -32.72
N VAL A 82 -0.20 -10.43 -31.41
CA VAL A 82 0.08 -11.64 -30.66
C VAL A 82 -1.01 -11.89 -29.61
N ARG A 83 -1.09 -13.10 -29.10
CA ARG A 83 -2.09 -13.46 -28.08
C ARG A 83 -1.73 -12.84 -26.74
N VAL A 84 -2.52 -11.85 -26.32
CA VAL A 84 -2.43 -11.17 -25.03
C VAL A 84 -3.53 -11.68 -24.10
N GLU A 85 -3.18 -12.16 -22.91
CA GLU A 85 -4.13 -12.65 -21.91
C GLU A 85 -4.04 -11.86 -20.60
N LEU A 86 -5.22 -11.56 -20.02
CA LEU A 86 -5.34 -10.85 -18.76
C LEU A 86 -5.65 -11.83 -17.61
N LEU A 87 -4.74 -11.98 -16.66
CA LEU A 87 -4.89 -12.86 -15.51
C LEU A 87 -5.04 -12.07 -14.21
N THR A 88 -6.27 -12.00 -13.72
CA THR A 88 -6.59 -11.32 -12.45
C THR A 88 -7.41 -12.26 -11.55
N GLY A 89 -7.67 -11.82 -10.31
CA GLY A 89 -8.47 -12.59 -9.36
C GLY A 89 -9.93 -12.88 -9.80
N SER A 90 -10.40 -12.25 -10.88
CA SER A 90 -11.73 -12.54 -11.47
C SER A 90 -11.75 -13.81 -12.32
N VAL A 91 -10.60 -14.29 -12.78
CA VAL A 91 -10.48 -15.53 -13.54
C VAL A 91 -10.19 -16.67 -12.57
N SER A 92 -11.04 -17.72 -12.59
CA SER A 92 -10.82 -18.86 -11.69
C SER A 92 -9.51 -19.59 -11.99
N PRO A 93 -8.87 -20.20 -11.00
CA PRO A 93 -7.59 -20.89 -11.17
C PRO A 93 -7.56 -21.92 -12.28
N ALA A 94 -8.59 -22.76 -12.38
CA ALA A 94 -8.69 -23.79 -13.44
C ALA A 94 -8.75 -23.20 -14.86
N LYS A 95 -9.34 -22.01 -15.00
CA LYS A 95 -9.36 -21.31 -16.30
C LYS A 95 -8.06 -20.60 -16.63
N ARG A 96 -7.24 -20.26 -15.62
CA ARG A 96 -5.96 -19.56 -15.85
C ARG A 96 -4.86 -20.47 -16.39
N GLU A 97 -4.84 -21.75 -15.99
CA GLU A 97 -3.78 -22.67 -16.39
C GLU A 97 -3.62 -22.81 -17.91
N PRO A 98 -4.67 -23.08 -18.70
CA PRO A 98 -4.55 -23.10 -20.16
C PRO A 98 -4.19 -21.73 -20.76
N LEU A 99 -4.60 -20.62 -20.14
CA LEU A 99 -4.25 -19.27 -20.60
C LEU A 99 -2.76 -18.99 -20.39
N TRP A 100 -2.17 -19.48 -19.27
CA TRP A 100 -0.72 -19.41 -19.04
C TRP A 100 0.07 -20.08 -20.16
N GLN A 101 -0.44 -21.17 -20.72
CA GLN A 101 0.26 -21.91 -21.79
C GLN A 101 0.08 -21.26 -23.16
N ALA A 102 -1.10 -20.72 -23.44
CA ALA A 102 -1.48 -20.23 -24.76
C ALA A 102 -1.03 -18.80 -25.07
N ALA A 103 -0.80 -17.94 -24.05
CA ALA A 103 -0.47 -16.54 -24.25
C ALA A 103 0.98 -16.33 -24.63
N GLN A 104 1.27 -15.42 -25.54
CA GLN A 104 2.60 -14.89 -25.82
C GLN A 104 2.92 -13.72 -24.88
N VAL A 105 1.90 -12.90 -24.56
CA VAL A 105 1.98 -11.84 -23.56
C VAL A 105 0.96 -12.10 -22.47
N VAL A 106 1.41 -12.18 -21.23
CA VAL A 106 0.54 -12.26 -20.06
C VAL A 106 0.57 -10.93 -19.32
N VAL A 107 -0.60 -10.35 -19.09
CA VAL A 107 -0.76 -9.19 -18.21
C VAL A 107 -1.50 -9.65 -16.94
N ALA A 108 -0.92 -9.40 -15.76
CA ALA A 108 -1.49 -9.97 -14.54
C ALA A 108 -1.34 -9.06 -13.32
N THR A 109 -2.13 -9.37 -12.28
CA THR A 109 -1.87 -8.82 -10.94
C THR A 109 -0.86 -9.69 -10.19
N PRO A 110 0.07 -9.10 -9.41
CA PRO A 110 1.17 -9.83 -8.76
C PRO A 110 0.70 -11.00 -7.89
N GLN A 111 -0.39 -10.81 -7.14
CA GLN A 111 -0.94 -11.84 -6.24
C GLN A 111 -1.48 -13.06 -6.99
N VAL A 112 -1.92 -12.89 -8.23
CA VAL A 112 -2.34 -14.01 -9.09
C VAL A 112 -1.13 -14.77 -9.58
N VAL A 113 -0.11 -14.06 -10.07
CA VAL A 113 1.14 -14.68 -10.53
C VAL A 113 1.80 -15.47 -9.41
N GLU A 114 1.94 -14.86 -8.22
CA GLU A 114 2.49 -15.53 -7.04
C GLU A 114 1.75 -16.83 -6.70
N LYS A 115 0.42 -16.79 -6.65
CA LYS A 115 -0.40 -17.97 -6.36
C LYS A 115 -0.26 -19.05 -7.43
N ASP A 116 -0.22 -18.68 -8.69
CA ASP A 116 -0.12 -19.63 -9.79
C ASP A 116 1.31 -20.23 -9.91
N LEU A 117 2.36 -19.49 -9.53
CA LEU A 117 3.72 -20.01 -9.37
C LEU A 117 3.82 -21.03 -8.24
N ILE A 118 3.25 -20.70 -7.07
CA ILE A 118 3.23 -21.61 -5.90
C ILE A 118 2.48 -22.91 -6.21
N ARG A 119 1.42 -22.83 -7.03
CA ARG A 119 0.65 -24.01 -7.48
C ARG A 119 1.33 -24.82 -8.59
N GLY A 120 2.41 -24.30 -9.18
CA GLY A 120 3.03 -24.89 -10.38
C GLY A 120 2.24 -24.72 -11.68
N ALA A 121 1.14 -23.96 -11.68
CA ALA A 121 0.35 -23.66 -12.88
C ALA A 121 1.05 -22.65 -13.79
N ALA A 122 1.83 -21.74 -13.24
CA ALA A 122 2.70 -20.81 -13.97
C ALA A 122 4.15 -21.32 -13.96
N LYS A 123 4.82 -21.26 -15.09
CA LYS A 123 6.25 -21.57 -15.25
C LYS A 123 6.92 -20.41 -15.98
N LEU A 124 8.00 -19.85 -15.41
CA LEU A 124 8.64 -18.64 -15.94
C LEU A 124 9.86 -18.96 -16.84
N ALA A 125 10.22 -20.23 -17.04
CA ALA A 125 11.40 -20.65 -17.81
C ALA A 125 11.43 -20.10 -19.24
N ASP A 126 10.27 -19.99 -19.90
CA ASP A 126 10.14 -19.56 -21.29
C ASP A 126 9.78 -18.07 -21.43
N PHE A 127 9.78 -17.32 -20.32
CA PHE A 127 9.56 -15.88 -20.36
C PHE A 127 10.90 -15.16 -20.57
N ALA A 128 10.99 -14.43 -21.68
CA ALA A 128 12.17 -13.66 -22.04
C ALA A 128 12.21 -12.27 -21.39
N LEU A 129 11.07 -11.78 -20.89
CA LEU A 129 10.94 -10.48 -20.24
C LEU A 129 9.89 -10.54 -19.14
N VAL A 130 10.23 -9.94 -17.99
CA VAL A 130 9.24 -9.62 -16.94
C VAL A 130 9.24 -8.12 -16.69
N VAL A 131 8.05 -7.51 -16.79
CA VAL A 131 7.83 -6.08 -16.56
C VAL A 131 7.09 -5.87 -15.25
N PHE A 132 7.67 -5.06 -14.37
CA PHE A 132 7.09 -4.65 -13.09
C PHE A 132 6.65 -3.19 -13.17
N ASP A 133 5.36 -2.93 -13.33
CA ASP A 133 4.83 -1.57 -13.23
C ASP A 133 4.71 -1.15 -11.76
N GLU A 134 4.91 0.15 -11.48
CA GLU A 134 5.06 0.68 -10.13
C GLU A 134 6.08 -0.11 -9.28
N ALA A 135 7.26 -0.32 -9.86
CA ALA A 135 8.35 -1.15 -9.31
C ALA A 135 8.78 -0.78 -7.88
N HIS A 136 8.54 0.47 -7.44
CA HIS A 136 8.80 0.92 -6.06
C HIS A 136 8.05 0.12 -4.98
N ARG A 137 7.08 -0.70 -5.37
CA ARG A 137 6.36 -1.62 -4.47
C ARG A 137 7.13 -2.89 -4.13
N ALA A 138 8.23 -3.16 -4.81
CA ALA A 138 9.06 -4.35 -4.59
C ALA A 138 9.88 -4.27 -3.29
N VAL A 139 9.20 -4.17 -2.15
CA VAL A 139 9.79 -4.09 -0.81
C VAL A 139 9.09 -5.05 0.16
N GLY A 140 9.83 -5.55 1.14
CA GLY A 140 9.30 -6.47 2.15
C GLY A 140 8.68 -7.73 1.52
N ASN A 141 7.49 -8.10 1.96
CA ASN A 141 6.79 -9.32 1.51
C ASN A 141 5.89 -9.10 0.28
N TYR A 142 6.06 -8.02 -0.47
CA TYR A 142 5.23 -7.80 -1.66
C TYR A 142 5.52 -8.85 -2.74
N ALA A 143 4.49 -9.34 -3.43
CA ALA A 143 4.57 -10.45 -4.38
C ALA A 143 5.65 -10.28 -5.48
N TYR A 144 5.98 -9.04 -5.87
CA TYR A 144 7.05 -8.75 -6.83
C TYR A 144 8.40 -9.35 -6.44
N VAL A 145 8.74 -9.32 -5.15
CA VAL A 145 10.03 -9.85 -4.65
C VAL A 145 10.14 -11.34 -4.92
N PHE A 146 9.13 -12.10 -4.55
CA PHE A 146 9.06 -13.54 -4.79
C PHE A 146 9.07 -13.90 -6.28
N ILE A 147 8.30 -13.16 -7.10
CA ILE A 147 8.21 -13.42 -8.53
C ILE A 147 9.55 -13.14 -9.22
N ALA A 148 10.23 -12.04 -8.87
CA ALA A 148 11.54 -11.70 -9.43
C ALA A 148 12.61 -12.74 -9.08
N GLU A 149 12.59 -13.24 -7.84
CA GLU A 149 13.48 -14.32 -7.39
C GLU A 149 13.25 -15.59 -8.22
N ARG A 150 12.00 -16.05 -8.31
CA ARG A 150 11.65 -17.24 -9.11
C ARG A 150 11.94 -17.08 -10.59
N TYR A 151 11.77 -15.88 -11.13
CA TYR A 151 12.13 -15.60 -12.52
C TYR A 151 13.64 -15.71 -12.75
N ASP A 152 14.45 -15.09 -11.90
CA ASP A 152 15.92 -15.16 -11.97
C ASP A 152 16.45 -16.59 -11.84
N GLU A 153 15.80 -17.43 -11.01
CA GLU A 153 16.18 -18.84 -10.82
C GLU A 153 15.84 -19.74 -12.01
N THR A 154 14.74 -19.47 -12.70
CA THR A 154 14.14 -20.43 -13.64
C THR A 154 14.22 -20.01 -15.10
N ALA A 155 14.30 -18.72 -15.41
CA ALA A 155 14.30 -18.22 -16.76
C ALA A 155 15.63 -18.53 -17.49
N ARG A 156 15.55 -18.89 -18.77
CA ARG A 156 16.73 -19.19 -19.59
C ARG A 156 17.56 -17.95 -19.91
N GLN A 157 16.89 -16.83 -20.16
CA GLN A 157 17.52 -15.55 -20.51
C GLN A 157 16.76 -14.42 -19.81
N PRO A 158 16.90 -14.28 -18.48
CA PRO A 158 16.14 -13.32 -17.72
C PRO A 158 16.47 -11.88 -18.10
N LEU A 159 15.43 -11.08 -18.34
CA LEU A 159 15.50 -9.63 -18.45
C LEU A 159 14.37 -9.02 -17.65
N VAL A 160 14.69 -8.09 -16.77
CA VAL A 160 13.71 -7.39 -15.93
C VAL A 160 13.62 -5.93 -16.34
N LEU A 161 12.40 -5.46 -16.56
CA LEU A 161 12.08 -4.05 -16.70
C LEU A 161 11.22 -3.60 -15.52
N GLY A 162 11.81 -2.83 -14.61
CA GLY A 162 11.06 -2.10 -13.58
C GLY A 162 10.65 -0.74 -14.10
N MET A 163 9.41 -0.33 -13.92
CA MET A 163 8.93 1.01 -14.29
C MET A 163 8.35 1.73 -13.08
N THR A 164 8.74 2.98 -12.87
CA THR A 164 8.15 3.82 -11.82
C THR A 164 8.32 5.30 -12.12
N ALA A 165 7.45 6.13 -11.56
CA ALA A 165 7.65 7.59 -11.54
C ALA A 165 8.43 8.04 -10.30
N SER A 166 8.54 7.19 -9.28
CA SER A 166 9.08 7.56 -7.96
C SER A 166 9.74 6.34 -7.30
N PRO A 167 11.03 6.13 -7.52
CA PRO A 167 11.73 4.91 -7.07
C PRO A 167 11.99 4.86 -5.56
N GLY A 168 11.88 5.99 -4.86
CA GLY A 168 12.17 6.14 -3.44
C GLY A 168 12.85 7.45 -3.12
N SER A 169 12.80 7.88 -1.84
CA SER A 169 13.38 9.15 -1.39
C SER A 169 14.82 9.03 -0.87
N THR A 170 15.33 7.81 -0.72
CA THR A 170 16.70 7.53 -0.25
C THR A 170 17.39 6.54 -1.17
N ARG A 171 18.73 6.63 -1.25
CA ARG A 171 19.53 5.67 -2.04
C ARG A 171 19.32 4.23 -1.56
N ALA A 172 19.23 4.02 -0.25
CA ALA A 172 19.00 2.70 0.33
C ALA A 172 17.67 2.08 -0.14
N ALA A 173 16.58 2.85 -0.16
CA ALA A 173 15.29 2.38 -0.64
C ALA A 173 15.31 2.02 -2.14
N VAL A 174 16.04 2.78 -2.95
CA VAL A 174 16.18 2.48 -4.39
C VAL A 174 17.02 1.23 -4.60
N VAL A 175 18.12 1.08 -3.85
CA VAL A 175 18.96 -0.12 -3.89
C VAL A 175 18.18 -1.36 -3.45
N GLU A 176 17.36 -1.25 -2.39
CA GLU A 176 16.47 -2.33 -1.95
C GLU A 176 15.53 -2.80 -3.08
N VAL A 177 14.84 -1.88 -3.74
CA VAL A 177 13.96 -2.19 -4.88
C VAL A 177 14.74 -2.88 -6.01
N CYS A 178 15.89 -2.34 -6.40
CA CYS A 178 16.71 -2.91 -7.46
C CYS A 178 17.23 -4.31 -7.10
N THR A 179 17.71 -4.50 -5.88
CA THR A 179 18.15 -5.81 -5.38
C THR A 179 17.03 -6.83 -5.41
N ASN A 180 15.85 -6.46 -4.90
CA ASN A 180 14.68 -7.33 -4.85
C ASN A 180 14.18 -7.72 -6.25
N LEU A 181 14.32 -6.85 -7.24
CA LEU A 181 13.94 -7.11 -8.63
C LEU A 181 15.07 -7.62 -9.54
N ARG A 182 16.29 -7.84 -9.01
CA ARG A 182 17.46 -8.24 -9.80
C ARG A 182 17.83 -7.24 -10.91
N ILE A 183 17.64 -5.96 -10.64
CA ILE A 183 17.91 -4.85 -11.55
C ILE A 183 19.33 -4.34 -11.34
N THR A 184 20.12 -4.24 -12.43
CA THR A 184 21.54 -3.84 -12.42
C THR A 184 21.76 -2.40 -12.86
N ALA A 185 20.83 -1.81 -13.58
CA ALA A 185 20.92 -0.44 -14.06
C ALA A 185 19.67 0.40 -13.74
N ILE A 186 19.87 1.69 -13.62
CA ILE A 186 18.79 2.67 -13.55
C ILE A 186 18.92 3.61 -14.73
N GLU A 187 17.84 3.75 -15.48
CA GLU A 187 17.71 4.71 -16.59
C GLU A 187 16.67 5.77 -16.18
N LYS A 188 17.14 6.98 -15.94
CA LYS A 188 16.26 8.08 -15.52
C LYS A 188 16.07 9.07 -16.66
N ARG A 189 14.85 9.56 -16.78
CA ARG A 189 14.52 10.78 -17.53
C ARG A 189 13.68 11.70 -16.65
N ASP A 190 13.97 12.97 -16.72
CA ASP A 190 13.16 14.02 -16.08
C ASP A 190 12.69 15.07 -17.10
N ASP A 191 11.92 16.04 -16.62
CA ASP A 191 11.31 17.08 -17.44
C ASP A 191 12.31 18.09 -18.03
N ARG A 192 13.58 18.05 -17.61
CA ARG A 192 14.66 18.92 -18.09
C ARG A 192 15.55 18.25 -19.11
N ASP A 193 15.43 16.92 -19.27
CA ASP A 193 16.24 16.19 -20.24
C ASP A 193 15.93 16.68 -21.67
N PRO A 194 16.96 16.95 -22.51
CA PRO A 194 16.75 17.54 -23.84
C PRO A 194 15.88 16.68 -24.76
N ASP A 195 15.88 15.36 -24.59
CA ASP A 195 15.06 14.44 -25.38
C ASP A 195 13.63 14.31 -24.86
N VAL A 196 13.34 14.82 -23.64
CA VAL A 196 12.02 14.79 -22.98
C VAL A 196 11.31 16.15 -23.02
N ALA A 197 12.05 17.24 -22.82
CA ALA A 197 11.51 18.61 -22.71
C ALA A 197 10.51 19.00 -23.81
N PRO A 198 10.68 18.61 -25.10
CA PRO A 198 9.70 18.93 -26.15
C PRO A 198 8.32 18.33 -25.97
N TYR A 199 8.18 17.28 -25.15
CA TYR A 199 6.93 16.54 -24.94
C TYR A 199 6.25 16.84 -23.61
N ILE A 200 6.82 17.74 -22.79
CA ILE A 200 6.26 18.13 -21.50
C ILE A 200 5.59 19.49 -21.60
N GLN A 201 4.37 19.55 -21.09
CA GLN A 201 3.68 20.81 -20.93
C GLN A 201 4.00 21.44 -19.57
N PRO A 202 4.20 22.76 -19.48
CA PRO A 202 4.51 23.43 -18.23
C PRO A 202 3.38 23.27 -17.21
N VAL A 203 3.73 22.94 -15.97
CA VAL A 203 2.81 22.87 -14.85
C VAL A 203 3.13 23.95 -13.84
N GLN A 204 2.21 24.90 -13.68
CA GLN A 204 2.33 25.97 -12.69
C GLN A 204 1.78 25.49 -11.35
N THR A 205 2.62 25.44 -10.32
CA THR A 205 2.17 25.16 -8.94
C THR A 205 2.00 26.47 -8.18
N ARG A 206 0.80 26.69 -7.66
CA ARG A 206 0.43 27.87 -6.85
C ARG A 206 0.07 27.43 -5.43
N TRP A 207 0.69 28.07 -4.44
CA TRP A 207 0.40 27.82 -3.05
C TRP A 207 -0.57 28.87 -2.54
N VAL A 208 -1.68 28.36 -2.01
CA VAL A 208 -2.76 29.21 -1.51
C VAL A 208 -2.74 29.12 0.00
N LYS A 209 -2.15 30.12 0.63
CA LYS A 209 -2.07 30.22 2.09
C LYS A 209 -3.41 30.73 2.64
N VAL A 210 -3.91 30.02 3.65
CA VAL A 210 -5.17 30.32 4.31
C VAL A 210 -4.91 30.41 5.82
N PRO A 211 -5.33 31.48 6.50
CA PRO A 211 -5.13 31.60 7.94
C PRO A 211 -6.03 30.64 8.72
N LEU A 212 -5.56 30.17 9.87
CA LEU A 212 -6.39 29.38 10.77
C LEU A 212 -7.45 30.27 11.46
N PRO A 213 -8.75 29.93 11.46
CA PRO A 213 -9.80 30.72 12.12
C PRO A 213 -9.51 30.89 13.62
N ALA A 214 -9.96 31.99 14.20
CA ALA A 214 -9.77 32.28 15.61
C ALA A 214 -10.39 31.22 16.54
N SER A 215 -11.54 30.66 16.17
CA SER A 215 -12.18 29.54 16.84
C SER A 215 -11.31 28.28 16.84
N ALA A 216 -10.81 27.88 15.67
CA ALA A 216 -9.91 26.73 15.54
C ALA A 216 -8.57 26.96 16.25
N ALA A 217 -8.07 28.20 16.30
CA ALA A 217 -6.86 28.56 17.04
C ALA A 217 -7.03 28.36 18.55
N ARG A 218 -8.20 28.71 19.13
CA ARG A 218 -8.53 28.45 20.55
C ARG A 218 -8.58 26.95 20.85
N ILE A 219 -9.32 26.18 20.06
CA ILE A 219 -9.41 24.73 20.20
C ILE A 219 -8.01 24.09 20.11
N ARG A 220 -7.21 24.50 19.12
CA ARG A 220 -5.83 24.05 18.94
C ARG A 220 -4.97 24.31 20.19
N LYS A 221 -5.11 25.49 20.81
CA LYS A 221 -4.34 25.87 22.01
C LYS A 221 -4.61 24.89 23.16
N ASP A 222 -5.86 24.55 23.41
CA ASP A 222 -6.22 23.62 24.49
C ASP A 222 -5.76 22.19 24.19
N LEU A 223 -5.98 21.71 22.97
CA LEU A 223 -5.51 20.41 22.55
C LEU A 223 -3.97 20.31 22.58
N ARG A 224 -3.22 21.36 22.22
CA ARG A 224 -1.75 21.39 22.33
C ARG A 224 -1.28 21.34 23.78
N LYS A 225 -1.94 22.07 24.67
CA LYS A 225 -1.64 22.03 26.11
C LYS A 225 -1.79 20.60 26.64
N LEU A 226 -2.87 19.92 26.26
CA LEU A 226 -3.09 18.52 26.61
C LEU A 226 -2.02 17.60 25.99
N GLN A 227 -1.71 17.78 24.72
CA GLN A 227 -0.67 17.00 24.01
C GLN A 227 0.69 17.13 24.68
N ASP A 228 1.11 18.36 25.00
CA ASP A 228 2.41 18.62 25.65
C ASP A 228 2.49 17.96 27.03
N ARG A 229 1.38 17.97 27.80
CA ARG A 229 1.32 17.29 29.10
C ARG A 229 1.44 15.78 28.97
N LEU A 230 0.72 15.15 28.01
CA LEU A 230 0.80 13.71 27.76
C LEU A 230 2.18 13.30 27.24
N CYS A 231 2.75 14.06 26.32
CA CYS A 231 4.10 13.83 25.81
C CYS A 231 5.16 14.05 26.88
N GLY A 232 4.96 14.99 27.81
CA GLY A 232 5.82 15.20 28.98
C GLY A 232 5.89 13.96 29.87
N GLN A 233 4.77 13.31 30.13
CA GLN A 233 4.73 12.05 30.89
C GLN A 233 5.51 10.92 30.18
N LEU A 234 5.35 10.80 28.85
CA LEU A 234 6.09 9.81 28.06
C LEU A 234 7.59 10.11 28.00
N HIS A 235 7.96 11.39 27.97
CA HIS A 235 9.37 11.82 28.01
C HIS A 235 10.02 11.49 29.36
N LEU A 236 9.37 11.80 30.48
CA LEU A 236 9.85 11.45 31.82
C LEU A 236 10.01 9.94 32.01
N ALA A 237 9.22 9.14 31.34
CA ALA A 237 9.33 7.68 31.31
C ALA A 237 10.43 7.16 30.35
N GLY A 238 11.21 8.05 29.69
CA GLY A 238 12.28 7.70 28.76
C GLY A 238 11.79 7.11 27.42
N LEU A 239 10.53 7.37 27.05
CA LEU A 239 9.92 6.84 25.83
C LEU A 239 10.02 7.81 24.64
N LEU A 240 10.16 9.09 24.93
CA LEU A 240 10.33 10.15 23.95
C LEU A 240 11.62 10.93 24.21
N THR A 241 12.30 11.33 23.15
CA THR A 241 13.54 12.14 23.22
C THR A 241 13.28 13.60 23.62
N ARG A 242 12.05 14.09 23.44
CA ARG A 242 11.63 15.46 23.76
C ARG A 242 10.14 15.52 24.15
N PRO A 243 9.75 16.46 25.04
CA PRO A 243 8.37 16.57 25.52
C PRO A 243 7.43 17.37 24.61
N ARG A 244 7.96 18.12 23.62
CA ARG A 244 7.19 19.00 22.73
C ARG A 244 7.55 18.74 21.26
N LYS A 245 6.68 19.19 20.36
CA LYS A 245 6.82 19.00 18.90
C LYS A 245 7.02 17.52 18.52
N VAL A 246 6.25 16.65 19.18
CA VAL A 246 6.30 15.20 18.99
C VAL A 246 5.48 14.82 17.75
N SER A 247 6.09 14.07 16.84
CA SER A 247 5.41 13.55 15.65
C SER A 247 4.59 12.29 15.99
N THR A 248 3.60 11.97 15.14
CA THR A 248 2.84 10.72 15.26
C THR A 248 3.76 9.49 15.18
N THR A 249 4.80 9.53 14.34
CA THR A 249 5.82 8.46 14.24
C THR A 249 6.53 8.22 15.56
N MET A 250 6.95 9.29 16.25
CA MET A 250 7.58 9.17 17.58
C MET A 250 6.62 8.57 18.63
N LEU A 251 5.33 8.92 18.57
CA LEU A 251 4.32 8.33 19.46
C LEU A 251 4.09 6.84 19.16
N LEU A 252 4.07 6.44 17.88
CA LEU A 252 3.99 5.03 17.50
C LEU A 252 5.22 4.25 17.92
N GLU A 253 6.41 4.84 17.80
CA GLU A 253 7.66 4.23 18.29
C GLU A 253 7.65 4.07 19.80
N ALA A 254 7.20 5.09 20.56
CA ALA A 254 6.99 4.98 22.00
C ALA A 254 6.05 3.82 22.36
N GLY A 255 4.98 3.62 21.58
CA GLY A 255 4.08 2.48 21.72
C GLY A 255 4.80 1.14 21.52
N ARG A 256 5.64 1.02 20.49
CA ARG A 256 6.45 -0.20 20.25
C ARG A 256 7.42 -0.47 21.41
N LYS A 257 8.10 0.57 21.93
CA LYS A 257 8.99 0.45 23.11
C LYS A 257 8.22 -0.02 24.34
N LEU A 258 7.01 0.50 24.57
CA LEU A 258 6.14 0.05 25.67
C LEU A 258 5.70 -1.41 25.50
N GLN A 259 5.32 -1.80 24.31
CA GLN A 259 4.99 -3.20 23.99
C GLN A 259 6.20 -4.12 24.19
N ALA A 260 7.41 -3.70 23.79
CA ALA A 260 8.63 -4.46 24.07
C ALA A 260 8.91 -4.62 25.57
N ARG A 261 8.69 -3.55 26.38
CA ARG A 261 8.78 -3.64 27.85
C ARG A 261 7.75 -4.59 28.45
N LEU A 262 6.53 -4.60 27.92
CA LEU A 262 5.50 -5.58 28.33
C LEU A 262 5.93 -7.02 28.07
N ARG A 263 6.47 -7.28 26.87
CA ARG A 263 6.96 -8.62 26.50
C ARG A 263 8.12 -9.08 27.41
N ALA A 264 9.04 -8.18 27.74
CA ALA A 264 10.20 -8.47 28.58
C ALA A 264 9.82 -8.74 30.05
N ALA A 265 8.75 -8.12 30.56
CA ALA A 265 8.32 -8.23 31.95
C ALA A 265 7.52 -9.53 32.26
N GLY A 266 7.07 -10.28 31.26
CA GLY A 266 6.34 -11.53 31.45
C GLY A 266 5.05 -11.37 32.26
N ARG A 267 4.94 -12.09 33.40
CA ARG A 267 3.75 -12.03 34.28
C ARG A 267 3.74 -10.86 35.27
N ASP A 268 4.91 -10.28 35.55
CA ASP A 268 5.06 -9.21 36.56
C ASP A 268 5.17 -7.82 35.93
N VAL A 269 4.15 -7.44 35.17
CA VAL A 269 4.13 -6.12 34.51
C VAL A 269 3.74 -5.04 35.50
N PRO A 270 4.61 -4.03 35.74
CA PRO A 270 4.25 -2.91 36.61
C PRO A 270 3.02 -2.14 36.09
N ARG A 271 2.07 -1.80 36.95
CA ARG A 271 0.88 -0.99 36.62
C ARG A 271 1.22 0.31 35.89
N GLN A 272 2.42 0.86 36.13
CA GLN A 272 2.93 2.05 35.42
C GLN A 272 3.02 1.87 33.90
N VAL A 273 3.36 0.67 33.40
CA VAL A 273 3.47 0.40 31.95
C VAL A 273 2.10 0.49 31.27
N TYR A 274 1.05 -0.04 31.91
CA TYR A 274 -0.33 0.08 31.40
C TYR A 274 -0.83 1.52 31.41
N ASN A 275 -0.48 2.28 32.45
CA ASN A 275 -0.83 3.70 32.50
C ASN A 275 -0.14 4.46 31.36
N LEU A 276 1.14 4.18 31.09
CA LEU A 276 1.91 4.80 30.00
C LEU A 276 1.35 4.42 28.61
N LEU A 277 0.86 3.19 28.43
CA LEU A 277 0.15 2.80 27.19
C LEU A 277 -1.13 3.60 27.02
N SER A 278 -1.91 3.78 28.08
CA SER A 278 -3.11 4.61 28.04
C SER A 278 -2.77 6.08 27.73
N VAL A 279 -1.67 6.61 28.30
CA VAL A 279 -1.17 7.96 28.00
C VAL A 279 -0.74 8.06 26.54
N GLN A 280 -0.02 7.09 26.01
CA GLN A 280 0.42 7.06 24.62
C GLN A 280 -0.78 6.99 23.66
N ALA A 281 -1.78 6.16 23.96
CA ALA A 281 -3.01 6.07 23.17
C ALA A 281 -3.81 7.38 23.21
N MET A 282 -3.89 8.06 24.37
CA MET A 282 -4.48 9.40 24.48
C MET A 282 -3.69 10.41 23.63
N ALA A 283 -2.36 10.41 23.70
CA ALA A 283 -1.52 11.31 22.92
C ALA A 283 -1.73 11.14 21.40
N LEU A 284 -1.90 9.92 20.91
CA LEU A 284 -2.24 9.65 19.51
C LEU A 284 -3.61 10.21 19.12
N LYS A 285 -4.63 10.02 19.99
CA LYS A 285 -5.98 10.55 19.75
C LYS A 285 -5.99 12.08 19.73
N VAL A 286 -5.26 12.73 20.64
CA VAL A 286 -5.10 14.19 20.66
C VAL A 286 -4.31 14.69 19.46
N ALA A 287 -3.27 13.96 19.03
CA ALA A 287 -2.52 14.30 17.82
C ALA A 287 -3.42 14.25 16.56
N HIS A 288 -4.35 13.30 16.48
CA HIS A 288 -5.33 13.23 15.40
C HIS A 288 -6.36 14.34 15.50
N ALA A 289 -6.86 14.66 16.69
CA ALA A 289 -7.75 15.78 16.92
C ALA A 289 -7.14 17.12 16.49
N LEU A 290 -5.87 17.36 16.85
CA LEU A 290 -5.10 18.52 16.41
C LEU A 290 -5.02 18.62 14.89
N LEU A 291 -4.69 17.51 14.22
CA LEU A 291 -4.66 17.45 12.76
C LEU A 291 -6.03 17.83 12.18
N THR A 292 -7.10 17.23 12.70
CA THR A 292 -8.47 17.49 12.22
C THR A 292 -8.86 18.96 12.38
N VAL A 293 -8.57 19.59 13.52
CA VAL A 293 -8.86 21.02 13.75
C VAL A 293 -8.05 21.91 12.79
N GLU A 294 -6.76 21.61 12.62
CA GLU A 294 -5.84 22.41 11.81
C GLU A 294 -6.13 22.31 10.30
N THR A 295 -6.66 21.16 9.83
CA THR A 295 -6.86 20.91 8.38
C THR A 295 -8.31 20.94 7.92
N GLN A 296 -9.25 20.60 8.82
CA GLN A 296 -10.66 20.36 8.51
C GLN A 296 -11.61 21.29 9.27
N GLY A 297 -11.17 21.86 10.39
CA GLY A 297 -11.93 22.80 11.19
C GLY A 297 -12.72 22.21 12.38
N PRO A 298 -13.45 23.08 13.12
CA PRO A 298 -14.16 22.72 14.34
C PRO A 298 -15.24 21.64 14.16
N THR A 299 -16.02 21.73 13.09
CA THR A 299 -17.13 20.79 12.82
C THR A 299 -16.63 19.35 12.66
N GLN A 300 -15.55 19.15 11.89
CA GLN A 300 -14.96 17.81 11.68
C GLN A 300 -14.32 17.26 12.97
N PHE A 301 -13.83 18.13 13.82
CA PHE A 301 -13.35 17.73 15.15
C PHE A 301 -14.50 17.24 16.03
N LEU A 302 -15.66 17.89 16.03
CA LEU A 302 -16.87 17.44 16.75
C LEU A 302 -17.31 16.06 16.27
N ASP A 303 -17.35 15.83 14.96
CA ASP A 303 -17.68 14.54 14.38
C ASP A 303 -16.68 13.45 14.82
N TYR A 304 -15.40 13.78 14.85
CA TYR A 304 -14.36 12.87 15.35
C TYR A 304 -14.57 12.53 16.82
N ALA A 305 -14.81 13.54 17.68
CA ALA A 305 -15.03 13.36 19.10
C ALA A 305 -16.31 12.55 19.39
N ALA A 306 -17.40 12.78 18.63
CA ALA A 306 -18.64 12.04 18.74
C ALA A 306 -18.49 10.56 18.38
N ARG A 307 -17.83 10.27 17.25
CA ARG A 307 -17.53 8.88 16.83
C ARG A 307 -16.66 8.17 17.85
N MET A 308 -15.61 8.83 18.32
CA MET A 308 -14.72 8.27 19.34
C MET A 308 -15.48 7.93 20.63
N ARG A 309 -16.41 8.77 21.05
CA ARG A 309 -17.25 8.53 22.24
C ARG A 309 -18.19 7.33 22.05
N LYS A 310 -18.71 7.15 20.82
CA LYS A 310 -19.67 6.07 20.50
C LYS A 310 -18.99 4.71 20.32
N SER A 311 -17.82 4.69 19.67
CA SER A 311 -17.20 3.44 19.20
C SER A 311 -16.15 2.85 20.15
N SER A 312 -15.57 3.62 21.06
CA SER A 312 -14.44 3.18 21.87
C SER A 312 -14.76 3.02 23.35
N LYS A 313 -14.70 1.79 23.82
CA LYS A 313 -14.82 1.43 25.25
C LYS A 313 -13.48 1.48 25.97
N SER A 314 -12.37 1.86 25.29
CA SER A 314 -11.02 1.79 25.85
C SER A 314 -10.81 2.76 27.02
N ARG A 315 -10.01 2.35 28.01
CA ARG A 315 -9.60 3.14 29.18
C ARG A 315 -8.98 4.49 28.77
N ALA A 316 -8.15 4.50 27.74
CA ALA A 316 -7.56 5.71 27.20
C ALA A 316 -8.63 6.72 26.71
N THR A 317 -9.71 6.25 26.06
CA THR A 317 -10.81 7.11 25.63
C THR A 317 -11.59 7.65 26.82
N LYS A 318 -11.96 6.81 27.80
CA LYS A 318 -12.66 7.26 29.01
C LYS A 318 -11.86 8.34 29.75
N TRP A 319 -10.55 8.16 29.88
CA TRP A 319 -9.68 9.15 30.52
C TRP A 319 -9.54 10.44 29.70
N LEU A 320 -9.46 10.33 28.37
CA LEU A 320 -9.36 11.50 27.49
C LEU A 320 -10.63 12.37 27.60
N LEU A 321 -11.81 11.74 27.57
CA LEU A 321 -13.09 12.44 27.67
C LEU A 321 -13.28 13.20 29.02
N GLN A 322 -12.54 12.82 30.05
CA GLN A 322 -12.59 13.49 31.36
C GLN A 322 -11.62 14.69 31.46
N LYS A 323 -10.66 14.82 30.53
CA LYS A 323 -9.67 15.90 30.57
C LYS A 323 -10.32 17.27 30.35
N PRO A 324 -10.02 18.26 31.21
CA PRO A 324 -10.64 19.59 31.13
C PRO A 324 -10.35 20.27 29.78
N GLU A 325 -9.14 20.15 29.26
CA GLU A 325 -8.76 20.73 27.95
C GLU A 325 -9.55 20.10 26.81
N TRP A 326 -9.83 18.78 26.88
CA TRP A 326 -10.62 18.09 25.88
C TRP A 326 -12.08 18.55 25.92
N LYS A 327 -12.65 18.67 27.12
CA LYS A 327 -14.03 19.19 27.31
C LYS A 327 -14.16 20.62 26.82
N GLN A 328 -13.18 21.47 27.14
CA GLN A 328 -13.15 22.87 26.69
C GLN A 328 -13.06 22.94 25.15
N ALA A 329 -12.21 22.15 24.54
CA ALA A 329 -12.09 22.07 23.08
C ALA A 329 -13.43 21.68 22.40
N ILE A 330 -14.19 20.73 23.00
CA ILE A 330 -15.52 20.36 22.49
C ILE A 330 -16.50 21.53 22.65
N ILE A 331 -16.50 22.21 23.79
CA ILE A 331 -17.40 23.36 24.05
C ILE A 331 -17.13 24.48 23.05
N ASP A 332 -15.83 24.80 22.82
CA ASP A 332 -15.45 25.86 21.88
C ASP A 332 -15.78 25.49 20.45
N ALA A 333 -15.60 24.22 20.08
CA ALA A 333 -15.99 23.73 18.77
C ALA A 333 -17.52 23.76 18.55
N ALA A 334 -18.31 23.37 19.55
CA ALA A 334 -19.78 23.40 19.48
C ALA A 334 -20.38 24.82 19.42
N ARG A 335 -19.62 25.80 19.93
CA ARG A 335 -20.00 27.23 19.84
C ARG A 335 -19.56 27.90 18.54
N SER A 336 -18.70 27.23 17.78
CA SER A 336 -18.21 27.77 16.53
C SER A 336 -19.16 27.42 15.40
N SER A 337 -19.62 28.44 14.67
CA SER A 337 -20.27 28.30 13.37
C SER A 337 -19.30 28.39 12.21
N ASP A 338 -17.99 28.56 12.50
CA ASP A 338 -16.98 28.81 11.48
C ASP A 338 -16.70 27.51 10.70
N GLU A 339 -16.91 27.58 9.41
CA GLU A 339 -16.36 26.59 8.49
C GLU A 339 -14.86 26.85 8.30
N HIS A 340 -14.13 25.81 7.86
CA HIS A 340 -12.71 26.00 7.58
C HIS A 340 -12.54 26.90 6.35
N PRO A 341 -11.75 27.99 6.41
CA PRO A 341 -11.64 28.98 5.30
C PRO A 341 -11.07 28.39 4.00
N LYS A 342 -10.46 27.20 4.04
CA LYS A 342 -10.11 26.46 2.82
C LYS A 342 -11.32 26.12 1.96
N LEU A 343 -12.51 25.93 2.54
CA LEU A 343 -13.73 25.60 1.79
C LEU A 343 -14.16 26.79 0.93
N GLU A 344 -14.21 27.99 1.53
CA GLU A 344 -14.50 29.23 0.80
C GLU A 344 -13.46 29.48 -0.31
N ARG A 345 -12.17 29.29 0.03
CA ARG A 345 -11.09 29.45 -0.94
C ARG A 345 -11.13 28.43 -2.07
N LEU A 346 -11.59 27.20 -1.78
CA LEU A 346 -11.85 26.19 -2.81
C LEU A 346 -12.96 26.63 -3.76
N ASP A 347 -14.07 27.15 -3.22
CA ASP A 347 -15.21 27.63 -4.02
C ASP A 347 -14.78 28.76 -4.96
N GLU A 348 -14.02 29.74 -4.44
CA GLU A 348 -13.47 30.85 -5.26
C GLU A 348 -12.57 30.36 -6.39
N LEU A 349 -11.63 29.44 -6.09
CA LEU A 349 -10.71 28.89 -7.08
C LEU A 349 -11.45 28.10 -8.17
N VAL A 350 -12.40 27.27 -7.77
CA VAL A 350 -13.20 26.49 -8.71
C VAL A 350 -14.05 27.41 -9.59
N ALA A 351 -14.73 28.39 -9.00
CA ALA A 351 -15.53 29.37 -9.74
C ALA A 351 -14.65 30.15 -10.73
N GLN A 352 -13.48 30.62 -10.32
CA GLN A 352 -12.52 31.34 -11.17
C GLN A 352 -12.05 30.47 -12.35
N GLU A 353 -11.68 29.23 -12.12
CA GLU A 353 -11.19 28.33 -13.17
C GLU A 353 -12.30 27.92 -14.15
N LEU A 354 -13.53 27.68 -13.66
CA LEU A 354 -14.68 27.42 -14.53
C LEU A 354 -15.03 28.63 -15.38
N ALA A 355 -15.01 29.84 -14.80
CA ALA A 355 -15.21 31.09 -15.55
C ALA A 355 -14.12 31.35 -16.61
N ALA A 356 -12.89 30.87 -16.37
CA ALA A 356 -11.79 30.89 -17.33
C ALA A 356 -11.89 29.80 -18.43
N GLY A 357 -13.00 29.02 -18.47
CA GLY A 357 -13.24 28.02 -19.49
C GLY A 357 -12.55 26.67 -19.23
N VAL A 358 -12.12 26.40 -18.00
CA VAL A 358 -11.54 25.10 -17.65
C VAL A 358 -12.62 24.03 -17.67
N GLY A 359 -12.48 23.07 -18.58
CA GLY A 359 -13.49 22.02 -18.78
C GLY A 359 -13.51 20.94 -17.68
N ARG A 360 -12.38 20.67 -17.02
CA ARG A 360 -12.27 19.61 -16.00
C ARG A 360 -11.30 19.97 -14.88
N ILE A 361 -11.71 19.72 -13.65
CA ILE A 361 -10.95 19.98 -12.42
C ILE A 361 -10.92 18.71 -11.56
N ILE A 362 -9.78 18.38 -10.95
CA ILE A 362 -9.70 17.37 -9.91
C ILE A 362 -9.40 18.05 -8.57
N VAL A 363 -10.16 17.72 -7.54
CA VAL A 363 -9.92 18.14 -6.15
C VAL A 363 -9.55 16.91 -5.34
N PHE A 364 -8.38 16.90 -4.70
CA PHE A 364 -7.95 15.85 -3.82
C PHE A 364 -8.19 16.20 -2.36
N ALA A 365 -8.85 15.29 -1.63
CA ALA A 365 -9.07 15.36 -0.19
C ALA A 365 -8.60 14.07 0.49
N GLU A 366 -8.15 14.12 1.75
CA GLU A 366 -7.74 12.91 2.48
C GLU A 366 -8.93 12.19 3.12
N ILE A 367 -9.94 12.94 3.55
CA ILE A 367 -11.07 12.42 4.32
C ILE A 367 -12.34 12.35 3.47
N ARG A 368 -13.03 11.20 3.51
CA ARG A 368 -14.26 10.97 2.73
C ARG A 368 -15.40 11.93 3.07
N ASN A 369 -15.58 12.25 4.36
CA ASN A 369 -16.60 13.19 4.79
C ASN A 369 -16.35 14.58 4.22
N THR A 370 -15.09 15.02 4.21
CA THR A 370 -14.68 16.29 3.59
C THR A 370 -14.94 16.29 2.09
N ALA A 371 -14.67 15.18 1.41
CA ALA A 371 -15.00 15.05 -0.02
C ALA A 371 -16.52 15.16 -0.26
N SER A 372 -17.36 14.58 0.60
CA SER A 372 -18.81 14.71 0.48
C SER A 372 -19.30 16.16 0.70
N LEU A 373 -18.74 16.84 1.72
CA LEU A 373 -19.04 18.26 1.99
C LEU A 373 -18.63 19.15 0.83
N MET A 374 -17.47 18.91 0.22
CA MET A 374 -17.02 19.64 -0.96
C MET A 374 -17.96 19.46 -2.15
N VAL A 375 -18.42 18.23 -2.41
CA VAL A 375 -19.39 17.96 -3.49
C VAL A 375 -20.67 18.73 -3.25
N GLU A 376 -21.21 18.71 -2.03
CA GLU A 376 -22.42 19.45 -1.66
C GLU A 376 -22.24 20.97 -1.88
N ARG A 377 -21.12 21.54 -1.43
CA ARG A 377 -20.82 22.98 -1.61
C ARG A 377 -20.65 23.36 -3.07
N LEU A 378 -19.77 22.66 -3.77
CA LEU A 378 -19.46 22.93 -5.16
C LEU A 378 -20.67 22.78 -6.08
N SER A 379 -21.63 21.90 -5.73
CA SER A 379 -22.91 21.77 -6.47
C SER A 379 -23.76 23.04 -6.45
N LYS A 380 -23.49 23.97 -5.53
CA LYS A 380 -24.18 25.26 -5.43
C LYS A 380 -23.58 26.33 -6.36
N LEU A 381 -22.38 26.06 -6.92
CA LEU A 381 -21.71 26.99 -7.82
C LEU A 381 -22.28 26.90 -9.23
N PRO A 382 -22.41 28.05 -9.94
CA PRO A 382 -22.84 28.05 -11.34
C PRO A 382 -21.90 27.21 -12.21
N ALA A 383 -22.47 26.45 -13.15
CA ALA A 383 -21.77 25.58 -14.10
C ALA A 383 -20.93 24.44 -13.47
N ALA A 384 -20.89 24.28 -12.15
CA ALA A 384 -20.20 23.18 -11.48
C ALA A 384 -21.06 21.91 -11.46
N ARG A 385 -20.47 20.80 -11.87
CA ARG A 385 -21.06 19.46 -11.81
C ARG A 385 -20.08 18.52 -11.10
N PRO A 386 -19.96 18.64 -9.77
CA PRO A 386 -19.04 17.84 -8.99
C PRO A 386 -19.55 16.42 -8.80
N VAL A 387 -18.61 15.47 -8.74
CA VAL A 387 -18.87 14.08 -8.35
C VAL A 387 -17.85 13.59 -7.34
N ARG A 388 -18.30 12.81 -6.38
CA ARG A 388 -17.47 12.18 -5.36
C ARG A 388 -16.81 10.93 -5.91
N PHE A 389 -15.51 10.73 -5.60
CA PHE A 389 -14.74 9.57 -6.02
C PHE A 389 -13.91 9.01 -4.86
N VAL A 390 -14.35 7.87 -4.30
CA VAL A 390 -13.78 7.29 -3.07
C VAL A 390 -13.55 5.78 -3.21
N GLY A 391 -12.78 5.21 -2.27
CA GLY A 391 -12.44 3.78 -2.26
C GLY A 391 -13.60 2.85 -1.93
N GLN A 392 -13.40 1.57 -2.20
CA GLN A 392 -14.39 0.50 -2.04
C GLN A 392 -14.68 0.16 -0.57
N GLY A 393 -13.72 0.37 0.34
CA GLY A 393 -13.86 0.00 1.74
C GLY A 393 -15.10 0.63 2.37
N SER A 394 -15.96 -0.19 3.00
CA SER A 394 -17.14 0.28 3.76
C SER A 394 -16.70 0.89 5.09
N ARG A 395 -17.38 1.95 5.51
CA ARG A 395 -17.27 2.56 6.84
C ARG A 395 -18.67 2.80 7.38
N GLU A 396 -18.81 2.97 8.70
CA GLU A 396 -20.09 3.30 9.32
C GLU A 396 -20.69 4.56 8.67
N GLY A 397 -21.87 4.42 8.04
CA GLY A 397 -22.53 5.51 7.31
C GLY A 397 -21.98 5.83 5.90
N ASP A 398 -20.97 5.09 5.41
CA ASP A 398 -20.40 5.27 4.06
C ASP A 398 -19.99 3.94 3.44
N PRO A 399 -20.81 3.34 2.58
CA PRO A 399 -20.52 2.04 1.96
C PRO A 399 -19.33 2.07 0.97
N GLY A 400 -18.79 3.24 0.67
CA GLY A 400 -17.76 3.40 -0.35
C GLY A 400 -18.32 3.27 -1.77
N MET A 401 -17.42 3.18 -2.76
CA MET A 401 -17.79 3.00 -4.18
C MET A 401 -17.28 1.67 -4.70
N THR A 402 -18.16 0.83 -5.24
CA THR A 402 -17.74 -0.41 -5.90
C THR A 402 -16.91 -0.11 -7.15
N GLN A 403 -16.10 -1.06 -7.61
CA GLN A 403 -15.28 -0.89 -8.81
C GLN A 403 -16.12 -0.55 -10.06
N LYS A 404 -17.32 -1.14 -10.19
CA LYS A 404 -18.26 -0.84 -11.27
C LYS A 404 -18.69 0.63 -11.26
N VAL A 405 -19.06 1.14 -10.07
CA VAL A 405 -19.45 2.55 -9.88
C VAL A 405 -18.26 3.48 -10.16
N GLN A 406 -17.05 3.14 -9.69
CA GLN A 406 -15.85 3.93 -9.97
C GLN A 406 -15.59 4.04 -11.47
N LYS A 407 -15.68 2.92 -12.22
CA LYS A 407 -15.49 2.91 -13.67
C LYS A 407 -16.53 3.78 -14.38
N ALA A 408 -17.81 3.61 -14.06
CA ALA A 408 -18.90 4.42 -14.64
C ALA A 408 -18.72 5.90 -14.35
N THR A 409 -18.34 6.27 -13.12
CA THR A 409 -18.08 7.67 -12.75
C THR A 409 -16.94 8.29 -13.56
N LEU A 410 -15.86 7.53 -13.81
CA LEU A 410 -14.76 8.03 -14.65
C LEU A 410 -15.15 8.16 -16.12
N GLU A 411 -15.99 7.27 -16.63
CA GLU A 411 -16.55 7.36 -18.00
C GLU A 411 -17.43 8.60 -18.14
N GLN A 412 -18.30 8.87 -17.18
CA GLN A 412 -19.12 10.09 -17.15
C GLN A 412 -18.28 11.36 -17.02
N PHE A 413 -17.20 11.31 -16.22
CA PHE A 413 -16.25 12.43 -16.11
C PHE A 413 -15.49 12.65 -17.43
N ARG A 414 -15.17 11.58 -18.19
CA ARG A 414 -14.58 11.69 -19.53
C ARG A 414 -15.58 12.25 -20.55
N ALA A 415 -16.84 11.86 -20.46
CA ALA A 415 -17.90 12.34 -21.33
C ALA A 415 -18.24 13.82 -21.06
N GLY A 416 -17.90 14.33 -19.86
CA GLY A 416 -18.19 15.71 -19.46
C GLY A 416 -19.53 15.87 -18.74
N ASP A 417 -20.19 14.77 -18.35
CA ASP A 417 -21.40 14.82 -17.50
C ASP A 417 -21.05 15.47 -16.15
N TYR A 418 -19.87 15.15 -15.63
CA TYR A 418 -19.25 15.84 -14.50
C TYR A 418 -18.02 16.63 -14.97
N ASN A 419 -17.79 17.81 -14.40
CA ASN A 419 -16.61 18.61 -14.69
C ASN A 419 -15.68 18.78 -13.46
N ILE A 420 -16.09 18.33 -12.29
CA ILE A 420 -15.26 18.35 -11.07
C ILE A 420 -15.27 16.96 -10.44
N LEU A 421 -14.08 16.38 -10.31
CA LEU A 421 -13.89 15.09 -9.63
C LEU A 421 -13.30 15.34 -8.23
N VAL A 422 -14.08 15.12 -7.17
CA VAL A 422 -13.60 15.21 -5.78
C VAL A 422 -13.15 13.84 -5.32
N ALA A 423 -11.83 13.60 -5.31
CA ALA A 423 -11.23 12.29 -5.11
C ALA A 423 -10.48 12.19 -3.79
N THR A 424 -10.55 11.01 -3.16
CA THR A 424 -9.64 10.62 -2.06
C THR A 424 -8.42 9.88 -2.62
N SER A 425 -7.59 9.26 -1.74
CA SER A 425 -6.38 8.53 -2.13
C SER A 425 -6.56 7.47 -3.23
N VAL A 426 -7.77 7.01 -3.50
CA VAL A 426 -8.09 6.10 -4.61
C VAL A 426 -7.82 6.73 -5.98
N GLY A 427 -7.87 8.06 -6.08
CA GLY A 427 -7.50 8.78 -7.31
C GLY A 427 -5.98 8.83 -7.56
N GLU A 428 -5.14 8.29 -6.68
CA GLU A 428 -3.69 8.38 -6.78
C GLU A 428 -3.12 7.32 -7.73
N GLU A 429 -3.48 6.06 -7.53
CA GLU A 429 -2.92 4.90 -8.22
C GLU A 429 -4.00 3.97 -8.77
N GLY A 430 -3.71 3.36 -9.88
CA GLY A 430 -4.47 2.21 -10.36
C GLY A 430 -5.71 2.51 -11.17
N LEU A 431 -6.02 3.78 -11.43
CA LEU A 431 -7.17 4.16 -12.25
C LEU A 431 -6.75 5.16 -13.32
N ASP A 432 -7.24 4.96 -14.53
CA ASP A 432 -7.02 5.88 -15.64
C ASP A 432 -7.95 7.10 -15.50
N ILE A 433 -7.56 8.02 -14.61
CA ILE A 433 -8.24 9.29 -14.47
C ILE A 433 -7.81 10.20 -15.63
N PRO A 434 -8.76 10.77 -16.39
CA PRO A 434 -8.45 11.65 -17.49
C PRO A 434 -7.55 12.83 -17.08
N ALA A 435 -6.67 13.26 -17.96
CA ALA A 435 -5.90 14.47 -17.75
C ALA A 435 -6.83 15.69 -17.61
N THR A 436 -6.50 16.56 -16.67
CA THR A 436 -7.26 17.77 -16.39
C THR A 436 -6.36 19.00 -16.48
N ALA A 437 -6.92 20.16 -16.78
CA ALA A 437 -6.15 21.40 -16.81
C ALA A 437 -5.81 21.89 -15.39
N VAL A 438 -6.63 21.55 -14.39
CA VAL A 438 -6.47 22.02 -13.01
C VAL A 438 -6.56 20.86 -12.03
N VAL A 439 -5.61 20.84 -11.07
CA VAL A 439 -5.61 19.95 -9.92
C VAL A 439 -5.53 20.81 -8.65
N ILE A 440 -6.41 20.54 -7.69
CA ILE A 440 -6.44 21.24 -6.40
C ILE A 440 -6.18 20.23 -5.28
N PHE A 441 -5.18 20.49 -4.47
CA PHE A 441 -4.93 19.75 -3.22
C PHE A 441 -5.55 20.51 -2.06
N TYR A 442 -6.60 19.97 -1.47
CA TYR A 442 -7.23 20.57 -0.30
C TYR A 442 -6.36 20.44 0.95
N GLU A 443 -5.65 19.30 1.08
CA GLU A 443 -4.60 19.12 2.07
C GLU A 443 -3.26 18.81 1.37
N PRO A 444 -2.13 19.31 1.93
CA PRO A 444 -0.80 18.92 1.49
C PRO A 444 -0.56 17.42 1.67
N VAL A 445 0.02 16.80 0.67
CA VAL A 445 0.32 15.36 0.71
C VAL A 445 1.67 15.14 1.39
N PRO A 446 1.75 14.38 2.50
CA PRO A 446 3.01 14.17 3.23
C PRO A 446 4.00 13.23 2.53
N SER A 447 3.57 12.58 1.43
CA SER A 447 4.37 11.64 0.65
C SER A 447 4.78 12.25 -0.69
N ALA A 448 6.09 12.29 -0.97
CA ALA A 448 6.61 12.73 -2.27
C ALA A 448 6.05 11.90 -3.44
N ILE A 449 5.94 10.58 -3.24
CA ILE A 449 5.38 9.64 -4.22
C ILE A 449 3.96 10.03 -4.58
N ARG A 450 3.10 10.21 -3.59
CA ARG A 450 1.70 10.60 -3.79
C ARG A 450 1.57 11.99 -4.42
N LEU A 451 2.42 12.93 -4.02
CA LEU A 451 2.44 14.28 -4.62
C LEU A 451 2.72 14.20 -6.12
N ILE A 452 3.73 13.42 -6.52
CA ILE A 452 4.10 13.21 -7.93
C ILE A 452 2.97 12.54 -8.69
N GLN A 453 2.37 11.48 -8.15
CA GLN A 453 1.27 10.74 -8.78
C GLN A 453 0.03 11.61 -9.00
N ARG A 454 -0.33 12.44 -8.01
CA ARG A 454 -1.47 13.38 -8.10
C ARG A 454 -1.17 14.53 -9.06
N ARG A 455 0.03 15.12 -9.02
CA ARG A 455 0.45 16.16 -9.97
C ARG A 455 0.44 15.67 -11.41
N GLY A 456 0.84 14.43 -11.64
CA GLY A 456 0.84 13.80 -12.96
C GLY A 456 -0.54 13.61 -13.60
N ARG A 457 -1.62 14.11 -12.99
CA ARG A 457 -2.96 14.17 -13.58
C ARG A 457 -3.20 15.43 -14.39
N THR A 458 -2.25 16.37 -14.42
CA THR A 458 -2.30 17.59 -15.26
C THR A 458 -0.99 17.76 -16.03
N GLY A 459 -0.97 18.65 -17.03
CA GLY A 459 0.22 18.93 -17.83
C GLY A 459 0.59 17.83 -18.84
N ARG A 460 -0.35 16.98 -19.25
CA ARG A 460 -0.10 15.94 -20.28
C ARG A 460 -0.24 16.51 -21.68
N ASP A 461 -1.42 17.00 -22.03
CA ASP A 461 -1.74 17.47 -23.39
C ASP A 461 -1.79 19.00 -23.48
N ARG A 462 -1.97 19.68 -22.36
CA ARG A 462 -2.08 21.14 -22.24
C ARG A 462 -1.36 21.63 -20.99
N PRO A 463 -0.93 22.92 -20.93
CA PRO A 463 -0.39 23.52 -19.72
C PRO A 463 -1.32 23.30 -18.52
N GLY A 464 -0.75 22.89 -17.41
CA GLY A 464 -1.49 22.52 -16.21
C GLY A 464 -1.32 23.51 -15.06
N LYS A 465 -2.35 23.62 -14.20
CA LYS A 465 -2.28 24.38 -12.95
C LYS A 465 -2.49 23.44 -11.78
N VAL A 466 -1.66 23.60 -10.75
CA VAL A 466 -1.78 22.88 -9.49
C VAL A 466 -1.92 23.89 -8.36
N TYR A 467 -3.02 23.83 -7.63
CA TYR A 467 -3.24 24.61 -6.42
C TYR A 467 -3.03 23.72 -5.19
N VAL A 468 -2.30 24.22 -4.20
CA VAL A 468 -2.12 23.55 -2.91
C VAL A 468 -2.63 24.47 -1.82
N LEU A 469 -3.72 24.10 -1.15
CA LEU A 469 -4.27 24.86 -0.04
C LEU A 469 -3.50 24.52 1.24
N ILE A 470 -2.95 25.53 1.89
CA ILE A 470 -2.10 25.37 3.07
C ILE A 470 -2.62 26.27 4.19
N THR A 471 -2.98 25.66 5.33
CA THR A 471 -3.27 26.43 6.55
C THR A 471 -1.96 26.87 7.18
N THR A 472 -1.77 28.19 7.32
CA THR A 472 -0.54 28.77 7.87
C THR A 472 -0.34 28.41 9.33
N ASP A 473 0.93 28.29 9.77
CA ASP A 473 1.33 27.95 11.12
C ASP A 473 0.77 26.62 11.65
N THR A 474 0.45 25.68 10.75
CA THR A 474 -0.08 24.37 11.09
C THR A 474 0.82 23.24 10.59
N ARG A 475 0.40 22.00 10.85
CA ARG A 475 1.03 20.79 10.29
C ARG A 475 0.94 20.70 8.77
N ASP A 476 -0.02 21.35 8.15
CA ASP A 476 -0.12 21.44 6.69
C ASP A 476 1.15 22.01 6.07
N GLU A 477 1.62 23.13 6.60
CA GLU A 477 2.83 23.77 6.11
C GLU A 477 4.06 22.89 6.31
N ALA A 478 4.19 22.27 7.49
CA ALA A 478 5.27 21.32 7.77
C ALA A 478 5.23 20.07 6.85
N ALA A 479 4.05 19.51 6.60
CA ALA A 479 3.85 18.35 5.72
C ALA A 479 4.23 18.70 4.28
N TYR A 480 3.83 19.86 3.80
CA TYR A 480 4.17 20.35 2.47
C TYR A 480 5.69 20.49 2.26
N TRP A 481 6.36 21.19 3.16
CA TRP A 481 7.80 21.39 3.04
C TRP A 481 8.59 20.08 3.17
N SER A 482 8.15 19.18 4.05
CA SER A 482 8.74 17.84 4.17
C SER A 482 8.60 17.03 2.88
N SER A 483 7.41 17.06 2.26
CA SER A 483 7.17 16.35 1.00
C SER A 483 8.00 16.91 -0.14
N ARG A 484 8.10 18.25 -0.24
CA ARG A 484 8.89 18.93 -1.25
C ARG A 484 10.39 18.69 -1.08
N SER A 485 10.88 18.69 0.16
CA SER A 485 12.27 18.35 0.45
C SER A 485 12.61 16.93 0.01
N LYS A 486 11.73 15.97 0.30
CA LYS A 486 11.88 14.57 -0.16
C LYS A 486 11.84 14.44 -1.68
N GLU A 487 10.97 15.21 -2.37
CA GLU A 487 10.92 15.26 -3.83
C GLU A 487 12.24 15.77 -4.41
N MET A 488 12.79 16.87 -3.85
CA MET A 488 14.08 17.42 -4.27
C MET A 488 15.23 16.42 -4.00
N GLN A 489 15.23 15.76 -2.84
CA GLN A 489 16.20 14.71 -2.53
C GLN A 489 16.10 13.55 -3.53
N MET A 490 14.90 13.11 -3.87
CA MET A 490 14.70 12.06 -4.86
C MET A 490 15.20 12.49 -6.25
N GLN A 491 14.99 13.74 -6.64
CA GLN A 491 15.52 14.27 -7.90
C GLN A 491 17.05 14.34 -7.90
N SER A 492 17.67 14.72 -6.78
CA SER A 492 19.14 14.85 -6.65
C SER A 492 19.88 13.52 -6.50
N LEU A 493 19.19 12.46 -6.06
CA LEU A 493 19.80 11.12 -5.90
C LEU A 493 20.37 10.56 -7.24
N PHE A 494 19.81 10.99 -8.33
CA PHE A 494 20.18 10.57 -9.66
C PHE A 494 20.68 11.80 -10.42
N GLY A 495 21.96 11.99 -10.52
CA GLY A 495 22.60 13.13 -11.20
C GLY A 495 22.39 13.16 -12.72
N GLY A 496 21.21 12.90 -13.23
CA GLY A 496 20.86 12.90 -14.66
C GLY A 496 21.52 11.74 -15.45
N GLY A 497 20.68 10.91 -16.10
CA GLY A 497 21.17 9.83 -16.95
C GLY A 497 21.16 8.45 -16.31
N ARG A 498 22.09 7.62 -16.73
CA ARG A 498 22.21 6.21 -16.33
C ARG A 498 23.06 6.06 -15.07
N MET A 499 22.60 5.21 -14.15
CA MET A 499 23.36 4.79 -12.97
C MET A 499 23.42 3.26 -12.92
N GLU A 500 24.60 2.71 -12.71
CA GLU A 500 24.80 1.28 -12.49
C GLU A 500 24.70 0.96 -10.99
N ILE A 501 24.06 -0.15 -10.68
CA ILE A 501 23.95 -0.69 -9.33
C ILE A 501 24.71 -2.01 -9.28
N LYS A 502 25.73 -2.07 -8.42
CA LYS A 502 26.34 -3.35 -8.10
C LYS A 502 25.36 -4.14 -7.24
N LEU A 503 24.77 -5.17 -7.83
CA LEU A 503 24.03 -6.16 -7.06
C LEU A 503 25.02 -7.04 -6.30
N PRO A 504 24.65 -7.50 -5.09
CA PRO A 504 25.35 -8.61 -4.47
C PRO A 504 25.38 -9.80 -5.43
N SER A 505 26.48 -10.52 -5.46
CA SER A 505 26.61 -11.71 -6.33
C SER A 505 25.51 -12.72 -5.99
N ARG A 506 25.17 -13.58 -6.95
CA ARG A 506 24.17 -14.65 -6.74
C ARG A 506 24.56 -15.57 -5.56
N ALA A 507 25.86 -15.75 -5.31
CA ALA A 507 26.37 -16.48 -4.15
C ALA A 507 26.11 -15.73 -2.83
N GLU A 508 26.23 -14.40 -2.82
CA GLU A 508 25.92 -13.57 -1.64
C GLU A 508 24.42 -13.46 -1.38
N LEU A 509 23.58 -13.54 -2.42
CA LEU A 509 22.12 -13.54 -2.31
C LEU A 509 21.54 -14.92 -2.00
N GLY A 510 22.16 -16.00 -2.47
CA GLY A 510 21.74 -17.39 -2.32
C GLY A 510 22.43 -18.17 -1.19
N GLY A 511 23.45 -17.60 -0.53
CA GLY A 511 24.23 -18.25 0.52
C GLY A 511 23.63 -18.22 1.92
N GLY A 512 22.49 -17.63 2.09
CA GLY A 512 21.78 -17.59 3.37
C GLY A 512 20.79 -18.74 3.53
N SER A 513 21.25 -19.98 3.71
CA SER A 513 20.54 -20.84 4.64
C SER A 513 20.39 -20.04 5.94
N PRO A 514 19.20 -19.84 6.51
CA PRO A 514 19.04 -19.28 7.85
C PRO A 514 19.49 -20.35 8.84
N GLY A 515 20.75 -20.59 8.91
CA GLY A 515 21.38 -21.55 9.76
C GLY A 515 22.55 -20.90 10.45
N ARG A 516 22.41 -20.70 11.72
CA ARG A 516 23.43 -20.61 12.77
C ARG A 516 23.65 -19.28 13.49
N ASP A 517 23.10 -18.14 13.05
CA ASP A 517 23.16 -16.92 13.87
C ASP A 517 21.76 -16.44 14.34
N ALA A 518 20.84 -17.37 14.57
CA ALA A 518 19.66 -17.08 15.35
C ALA A 518 20.10 -16.78 16.80
N PRO A 519 19.61 -15.70 17.42
CA PRO A 519 19.94 -15.41 18.81
C PRO A 519 19.64 -16.62 19.69
N PRO A 520 20.40 -16.84 20.77
CA PRO A 520 20.23 -18.00 21.63
C PRO A 520 18.78 -18.08 22.12
N VAL A 521 18.17 -19.25 21.92
CA VAL A 521 16.81 -19.52 22.35
C VAL A 521 16.74 -19.31 23.86
N ALA A 522 15.79 -18.48 24.31
CA ALA A 522 15.58 -18.25 25.73
C ALA A 522 15.27 -19.57 26.45
N ARG A 523 15.77 -19.74 27.70
CA ARG A 523 15.51 -20.95 28.48
C ARG A 523 14.03 -21.25 28.56
N GLY A 524 13.62 -22.40 28.01
CA GLY A 524 12.22 -22.86 27.97
C GLY A 524 11.61 -23.02 26.57
N GLN A 525 12.34 -22.65 25.51
CA GLN A 525 11.91 -22.91 24.13
C GLN A 525 12.65 -24.13 23.57
N THR A 526 11.89 -25.12 23.08
CA THR A 526 12.41 -26.27 22.36
C THR A 526 12.33 -26.04 20.87
N ARG A 527 13.41 -26.24 20.14
CA ARG A 527 13.36 -26.26 18.67
C ARG A 527 12.59 -27.47 18.20
N LEU A 528 11.88 -27.35 17.07
CA LEU A 528 11.07 -28.45 16.51
C LEU A 528 11.89 -29.73 16.28
N GLY A 529 13.22 -29.64 16.14
CA GLY A 529 14.15 -30.78 16.04
C GLY A 529 14.60 -31.37 17.36
N ASP A 530 14.37 -30.67 18.48
CA ASP A 530 14.81 -31.08 19.84
C ASP A 530 13.66 -31.67 20.68
N ALA A 531 12.45 -31.79 20.11
CA ALA A 531 11.34 -32.42 20.77
C ALA A 531 11.66 -33.91 20.99
N PRO A 532 11.46 -34.45 22.22
CA PRO A 532 11.69 -35.86 22.47
C PRO A 532 10.81 -36.70 21.55
N ARG A 533 11.44 -37.57 20.76
CA ARG A 533 10.74 -38.55 19.94
C ARG A 533 10.03 -39.49 20.89
N VAL A 534 8.71 -39.41 20.94
CA VAL A 534 7.91 -40.43 21.61
C VAL A 534 8.12 -41.73 20.83
N PRO A 535 8.60 -42.83 21.45
CA PRO A 535 8.77 -44.10 20.76
C PRO A 535 7.39 -44.56 20.30
N LEU A 536 7.18 -44.66 19.01
CA LEU A 536 6.07 -45.41 18.43
C LEU A 536 6.36 -46.87 18.74
N GLN A 537 5.48 -47.55 19.48
CA GLN A 537 5.51 -48.99 19.64
C GLN A 537 5.53 -49.62 18.25
N SER A 538 6.61 -50.31 17.97
CA SER A 538 6.83 -51.08 16.76
C SER A 538 5.98 -52.34 16.78
N ASP A 539 4.90 -52.34 16.02
CA ASP A 539 4.41 -53.59 15.48
C ASP A 539 5.23 -53.93 14.23
N THR A 540 6.09 -54.93 14.42
CA THR A 540 6.97 -55.50 13.42
C THR A 540 6.19 -56.22 12.34
N THR A 541 6.18 -55.69 11.10
CA THR A 541 6.28 -56.50 9.89
C THR A 541 7.09 -55.68 8.88
N ALA A 542 8.25 -56.23 8.52
CA ALA A 542 9.14 -55.68 7.53
C ALA A 542 8.48 -55.77 6.13
N GLU A 543 8.12 -54.62 5.58
CA GLU A 543 7.87 -54.47 4.17
C GLU A 543 8.64 -53.24 3.63
N ALA A 544 9.10 -53.40 2.39
CA ALA A 544 10.01 -52.55 1.64
C ALA A 544 9.78 -51.06 1.82
N THR A 545 10.87 -50.30 1.90
CA THR A 545 10.92 -48.82 1.89
C THR A 545 10.15 -48.27 0.68
N PRO A 546 8.98 -47.66 0.85
CA PRO A 546 8.35 -46.95 -0.26
C PRO A 546 9.14 -45.66 -0.53
N ALA A 547 9.27 -45.30 -1.81
CA ALA A 547 9.74 -44.01 -2.26
C ALA A 547 9.04 -42.90 -1.47
N ALA A 548 9.77 -41.88 -1.05
CA ALA A 548 9.26 -40.77 -0.23
C ALA A 548 7.93 -40.26 -0.83
N GLU A 549 6.83 -40.58 -0.18
CA GLU A 549 5.51 -40.06 -0.54
C GLU A 549 5.55 -38.53 -0.46
N GLU A 550 5.27 -37.89 -1.57
CA GLU A 550 5.25 -36.43 -1.71
C GLU A 550 4.18 -35.85 -0.77
N VAL A 551 4.58 -35.15 0.27
CA VAL A 551 3.65 -34.54 1.25
C VAL A 551 2.74 -33.55 0.54
N ARG A 552 1.44 -33.80 0.53
CA ARG A 552 0.44 -32.92 -0.07
C ARG A 552 -0.10 -31.94 0.96
N LEU A 553 0.22 -30.66 0.77
CA LEU A 553 -0.23 -29.59 1.63
C LEU A 553 -1.33 -28.76 0.92
N GLN A 554 -2.53 -28.74 1.48
CA GLN A 554 -3.58 -27.82 1.08
C GLN A 554 -3.58 -26.60 2.01
N VAL A 555 -3.67 -25.38 1.45
CA VAL A 555 -3.61 -24.12 2.20
C VAL A 555 -4.82 -23.26 1.85
N ASP A 556 -5.51 -22.76 2.89
CA ASP A 556 -6.64 -21.87 2.70
C ASP A 556 -6.19 -20.54 2.05
N HIS A 557 -7.04 -20.01 1.18
CA HIS A 557 -6.75 -18.77 0.46
C HIS A 557 -6.48 -17.56 1.37
N ARG A 558 -7.03 -17.57 2.58
CA ARG A 558 -6.87 -16.50 3.57
C ARG A 558 -5.48 -16.47 4.20
N GLU A 559 -4.74 -17.59 4.13
CA GLU A 559 -3.40 -17.74 4.72
C GLU A 559 -2.25 -17.27 3.81
N PHE A 560 -2.49 -16.98 2.54
CA PHE A 560 -1.43 -16.50 1.64
C PHE A 560 -0.72 -15.21 2.12
N PRO A 561 -1.42 -14.22 2.73
CA PRO A 561 -0.75 -13.04 3.25
C PRO A 561 0.23 -13.30 4.40
N SER A 562 0.14 -14.47 5.07
CA SER A 562 1.06 -14.84 6.15
C SER A 562 2.50 -15.10 5.68
N GLY A 563 2.68 -15.44 4.39
CA GLY A 563 3.97 -15.82 3.82
C GLY A 563 4.37 -17.28 4.06
N VAL A 564 3.67 -18.02 4.93
CA VAL A 564 4.01 -19.42 5.27
C VAL A 564 3.91 -20.33 4.05
N ALA A 565 2.86 -20.19 3.23
CA ALA A 565 2.70 -20.96 2.00
C ALA A 565 3.86 -20.76 1.02
N ARG A 566 4.37 -19.54 0.93
CA ARG A 566 5.54 -19.15 0.11
C ARG A 566 6.80 -19.84 0.60
N GLU A 567 7.07 -19.75 1.91
CA GLU A 567 8.25 -20.36 2.54
C GLU A 567 8.27 -21.88 2.38
N LEU A 568 7.12 -22.52 2.50
CA LEU A 568 6.98 -23.97 2.28
C LEU A 568 7.24 -24.36 0.83
N ALA A 569 6.72 -23.58 -0.13
CA ALA A 569 6.98 -23.81 -1.55
C ALA A 569 8.46 -23.59 -1.92
N GLN A 570 9.14 -22.62 -1.32
CA GLN A 570 10.58 -22.39 -1.49
C GLN A 570 11.41 -23.57 -0.97
N ARG A 571 10.92 -24.26 0.05
CA ARG A 571 11.56 -25.49 0.59
C ARG A 571 11.17 -26.76 -0.15
N GLY A 572 10.51 -26.65 -1.29
CA GLY A 572 10.16 -27.78 -2.15
C GLY A 572 8.88 -28.53 -1.74
N VAL A 573 8.07 -27.98 -0.83
CA VAL A 573 6.76 -28.57 -0.47
C VAL A 573 5.74 -28.25 -1.54
N THR A 574 5.04 -29.25 -2.05
CA THR A 574 3.92 -29.07 -3.00
C THR A 574 2.72 -28.46 -2.27
N VAL A 575 2.41 -27.18 -2.58
CA VAL A 575 1.32 -26.42 -1.95
C VAL A 575 0.13 -26.30 -2.88
N ALA A 576 -1.04 -26.80 -2.46
CA ALA A 576 -2.31 -26.69 -3.18
C ALA A 576 -3.23 -25.66 -2.52
N PRO A 577 -3.38 -24.44 -3.08
CA PRO A 577 -4.35 -23.46 -2.60
C PRO A 577 -5.78 -23.98 -2.74
N THR A 578 -6.51 -24.00 -1.63
CA THR A 578 -7.87 -24.55 -1.56
C THR A 578 -8.73 -23.62 -0.68
N GLN A 579 -10.03 -23.64 -0.83
CA GLN A 579 -10.92 -23.05 0.15
C GLN A 579 -11.28 -24.13 1.15
N LEU A 580 -10.68 -24.06 2.33
CA LEU A 580 -10.96 -25.02 3.39
C LEU A 580 -12.22 -24.59 4.17
N PRO A 581 -13.16 -25.49 4.42
CA PRO A 581 -14.33 -25.17 5.24
C PRO A 581 -13.98 -24.91 6.70
N VAL A 582 -12.89 -25.55 7.18
CA VAL A 582 -12.36 -25.42 8.55
C VAL A 582 -10.84 -25.54 8.52
N GLY A 583 -10.15 -24.70 9.29
CA GLY A 583 -8.69 -24.67 9.39
C GLY A 583 -8.03 -23.89 8.26
N ASP A 584 -6.74 -23.67 8.42
CA ASP A 584 -5.91 -22.87 7.52
C ASP A 584 -5.02 -23.75 6.62
N TYR A 585 -4.63 -24.93 7.12
CA TYR A 585 -3.83 -25.90 6.38
C TYR A 585 -4.36 -27.32 6.58
N LEU A 586 -4.24 -28.14 5.54
CA LEU A 586 -4.57 -29.56 5.58
C LEU A 586 -3.40 -30.37 5.01
N ILE A 587 -2.78 -31.22 5.82
CA ILE A 587 -1.62 -32.04 5.46
C ILE A 587 -2.12 -33.46 5.21
N ASP A 588 -1.87 -34.00 4.01
CA ASP A 588 -2.23 -35.35 3.54
C ASP A 588 -3.69 -35.75 3.80
N GLY A 589 -4.60 -34.80 3.86
CA GLY A 589 -6.01 -35.06 4.17
C GLY A 589 -6.29 -35.51 5.60
N ARG A 590 -5.29 -35.55 6.50
CA ARG A 590 -5.37 -36.14 7.83
C ARG A 590 -5.19 -35.13 8.96
N VAL A 591 -4.25 -34.18 8.80
CA VAL A 591 -3.91 -33.19 9.83
C VAL A 591 -4.49 -31.83 9.43
N GLY A 592 -5.53 -31.39 10.13
CA GLY A 592 -6.09 -30.05 9.99
C GLY A 592 -5.38 -29.08 10.92
N VAL A 593 -4.86 -27.99 10.40
CA VAL A 593 -4.12 -26.96 11.14
C VAL A 593 -4.89 -25.65 11.13
N GLU A 594 -5.07 -25.06 12.30
CA GLU A 594 -5.49 -23.68 12.49
C GLU A 594 -4.27 -22.90 12.98
N ARG A 595 -3.90 -21.83 12.30
CA ARG A 595 -2.80 -20.95 12.65
C ARG A 595 -3.35 -19.62 13.17
N LYS A 596 -2.83 -19.18 14.30
CA LYS A 596 -3.21 -17.89 14.87
C LYS A 596 -1.99 -17.10 15.31
N THR A 597 -1.97 -15.82 14.99
CA THR A 597 -1.07 -14.89 15.70
C THR A 597 -1.53 -14.72 17.14
N GLY A 598 -0.66 -14.26 18.04
CA GLY A 598 -1.04 -13.99 19.43
C GLY A 598 -2.26 -13.08 19.54
N ALA A 599 -2.35 -12.02 18.70
CA ALA A 599 -3.47 -11.09 18.67
C ALA A 599 -4.77 -11.75 18.20
N ASP A 600 -4.73 -12.57 17.14
CA ASP A 600 -5.91 -13.26 16.62
C ASP A 600 -6.41 -14.34 17.57
N PHE A 601 -5.48 -15.02 18.27
CA PHE A 601 -5.81 -16.02 19.28
C PHE A 601 -6.59 -15.38 20.44
N VAL A 602 -6.06 -14.29 20.98
CA VAL A 602 -6.71 -13.60 22.10
C VAL A 602 -8.03 -12.96 21.68
N GLY A 603 -8.10 -12.32 20.50
CA GLY A 603 -9.35 -11.78 19.95
C GLY A 603 -10.43 -12.85 19.81
N SER A 604 -10.07 -14.01 19.23
CA SER A 604 -10.99 -15.12 19.04
C SER A 604 -11.37 -15.87 20.33
N MET A 605 -10.54 -15.77 21.38
CA MET A 605 -10.88 -16.28 22.70
C MET A 605 -11.95 -15.41 23.38
N LEU A 606 -11.83 -14.09 23.27
CA LEU A 606 -12.73 -13.13 23.89
C LEU A 606 -14.11 -13.06 23.21
N ASP A 607 -14.16 -13.19 21.89
CA ASP A 607 -15.44 -13.24 21.16
C ASP A 607 -16.07 -14.64 21.12
N GLY A 608 -15.41 -15.64 21.74
CA GLY A 608 -15.87 -17.03 21.80
C GLY A 608 -15.76 -17.79 20.47
N SER A 609 -15.15 -17.21 19.43
CA SER A 609 -14.99 -17.88 18.13
C SER A 609 -13.93 -18.97 18.17
N LEU A 610 -12.89 -18.86 19.02
CA LEU A 610 -11.82 -19.84 19.18
C LEU A 610 -12.38 -21.24 19.51
N PHE A 611 -13.27 -21.30 20.50
CA PHE A 611 -13.83 -22.60 20.92
C PHE A 611 -14.67 -23.25 19.82
N ARG A 612 -15.38 -22.43 19.04
CA ARG A 612 -16.16 -22.93 17.89
C ARG A 612 -15.24 -23.45 16.79
N GLN A 613 -14.15 -22.73 16.47
CA GLN A 613 -13.14 -23.11 15.47
C GLN A 613 -12.43 -24.39 15.88
N VAL A 614 -11.93 -24.48 17.12
CA VAL A 614 -11.26 -25.69 17.65
C VAL A 614 -12.21 -26.88 17.69
N LYS A 615 -13.48 -26.67 18.07
CA LYS A 615 -14.50 -27.73 18.03
C LYS A 615 -14.74 -28.23 16.61
N ALA A 616 -14.89 -27.32 15.64
CA ALA A 616 -15.07 -27.66 14.23
C ALA A 616 -13.85 -28.40 13.68
N LEU A 617 -12.63 -27.95 14.01
CA LEU A 617 -11.39 -28.61 13.61
C LEU A 617 -11.29 -30.05 14.16
N LYS A 618 -11.65 -30.24 15.46
CA LYS A 618 -11.69 -31.55 16.09
C LYS A 618 -12.75 -32.49 15.51
N GLN A 619 -13.86 -31.96 15.05
CA GLN A 619 -14.92 -32.75 14.41
C GLN A 619 -14.56 -33.17 12.99
N GLN A 620 -13.82 -32.36 12.26
CA GLN A 620 -13.53 -32.57 10.85
C GLN A 620 -12.27 -33.38 10.59
N PHE A 621 -11.25 -33.28 11.45
CA PHE A 621 -9.94 -33.87 11.20
C PHE A 621 -9.55 -34.88 12.28
N ARG A 622 -8.92 -35.94 11.84
CA ARG A 622 -8.41 -37.00 12.73
C ARG A 622 -7.31 -36.49 13.68
N ARG A 623 -6.49 -35.54 13.20
CA ARG A 623 -5.40 -34.89 13.97
C ARG A 623 -5.54 -33.36 13.83
N PRO A 624 -6.30 -32.73 14.70
CA PRO A 624 -6.38 -31.30 14.76
C PRO A 624 -5.13 -30.72 15.41
N LEU A 625 -4.57 -29.64 14.84
CA LEU A 625 -3.41 -28.93 15.35
C LEU A 625 -3.72 -27.44 15.39
N LEU A 626 -3.44 -26.80 16.51
CA LEU A 626 -3.47 -25.35 16.66
C LEU A 626 -2.03 -24.84 16.75
N ILE A 627 -1.63 -23.98 15.82
CA ILE A 627 -0.31 -23.34 15.82
C ILE A 627 -0.50 -21.88 16.26
N LEU A 628 0.21 -21.53 17.33
CA LEU A 628 0.29 -20.14 17.79
C LEU A 628 1.62 -19.53 17.34
N GLU A 629 1.54 -18.44 16.61
CA GLU A 629 2.69 -17.72 16.09
C GLU A 629 2.95 -16.44 16.86
N GLY A 630 4.22 -16.26 17.26
CA GLY A 630 4.71 -15.08 17.97
C GLY A 630 4.85 -15.31 19.47
N ASP A 631 5.68 -14.45 20.07
CA ASP A 631 5.99 -14.48 21.51
C ASP A 631 5.09 -13.55 22.33
N ASP A 632 4.06 -12.96 21.69
CA ASP A 632 3.26 -11.86 22.24
C ASP A 632 1.89 -12.29 22.78
N LEU A 633 1.65 -13.58 22.93
CA LEU A 633 0.38 -14.16 23.39
C LEU A 633 -0.11 -13.52 24.71
N TYR A 634 0.77 -13.42 25.71
CA TYR A 634 0.43 -12.80 26.99
C TYR A 634 0.20 -11.30 26.88
N THR A 635 0.93 -10.64 26.00
CA THR A 635 0.77 -9.20 25.75
C THR A 635 -0.57 -8.90 25.09
N CYS A 636 -0.95 -9.71 24.13
CA CYS A 636 -2.24 -9.60 23.46
C CYS A 636 -3.40 -9.92 24.43
N PHE A 637 -3.24 -10.95 25.28
CA PHE A 637 -4.21 -11.32 26.30
C PHE A 637 -4.47 -10.20 27.30
N LEU A 638 -3.42 -9.57 27.81
CA LEU A 638 -3.54 -8.49 28.77
C LEU A 638 -4.12 -7.20 28.14
N TYR A 639 -3.80 -6.92 26.87
CA TYR A 639 -4.34 -5.75 26.16
C TYR A 639 -5.86 -5.85 25.95
N THR A 640 -6.37 -7.08 25.84
CA THR A 640 -7.80 -7.36 25.62
C THR A 640 -8.56 -7.60 26.92
N PHE A 641 -7.90 -8.07 27.97
CA PHE A 641 -8.52 -8.21 29.30
C PHE A 641 -8.86 -6.84 29.92
N ASP A 642 -7.99 -5.83 29.71
CA ASP A 642 -8.31 -4.42 30.03
C ASP A 642 -9.55 -3.91 29.26
N ALA A 643 -9.90 -4.55 28.13
CA ALA A 643 -11.12 -4.28 27.38
C ALA A 643 -12.33 -5.15 27.84
N ALA A 644 -12.08 -6.29 28.47
CA ALA A 644 -13.14 -7.22 28.93
C ALA A 644 -13.62 -6.91 30.35
N ASP A 645 -12.76 -6.40 31.25
CA ASP A 645 -13.17 -5.88 32.57
C ASP A 645 -14.08 -4.63 32.46
N ASP A 646 -14.13 -4.02 31.27
CA ASP A 646 -15.07 -2.96 30.93
C ASP A 646 -16.49 -3.48 30.53
N MET A 647 -16.70 -4.81 30.54
CA MET A 647 -17.99 -5.43 30.16
C MET A 647 -18.77 -6.04 31.33
N GLN A 648 -18.37 -5.80 32.60
CA GLN A 648 -19.18 -6.11 33.80
C GLN A 648 -19.82 -4.87 34.39
#